data_3daf66b62e4cff51e2cd89b63411501d
#
_entry.id   3daf66b62e4cff51e2cd89b63411501d
#
_cell.length_a   1.000
_cell.length_b   1.000
_cell.length_c   1.000
_cell.angle_alpha   90.00
_cell.angle_beta   90.00
_cell.angle_gamma   90.00
#
_symmetry.space_group_name_H-M   'P 1'
#
loop_
_entity.id
_entity.type
_entity.pdbx_description
1 polymer ?
#
loop_
_entity_poly.entity_id
_entity_poly.type
_entity_poly.pdbx_seq_one_letter_code
_entity_poly.pdbx_strand_id
1 'polypeptide(L)'
;MSSLAPAAPPAGTPLWRRKIALPPGLARADAAALGALALIVIVLCWPVLAQGRVYWERDLHLYLYPHAEALVRVVAQGSLPLWNPYVAFGEPLLANPQMQLLYPPTWLQLLMTPWTWYAGVVVAHLFFTAVGAYVLARRWQTSRPGAFLAAAVWVTSGPLLSFVNLYHHFCGAAWIPWVVATSDRALARRRARDVLACGVALALQIVTGSADMCALAGVLAAAGALRHVEWGRARWWHNRHLVLTGALALLLGLGLSAAQWIPTTAMASRSSRFDQPERIRTYWSVHPATLVQAVVPVPLGALPLSDEARSALFESREPFLLSLYLGLAAGVLVLAAIVETRAARAVALVLAVVVLLALGRHTPAFAVVTTLIPPLRILRYPVKVMVAAALLWAMLAGMGADALGRTDRRRRRLTVLALAVVAIGLAASLGIASATRPDELGAAFLQRRALDPPFSVALVPVARRVLLAVGFATAVGAAALLALAPGRRWTATVASLFAIVDLLVANEGLNRTCPPELMAWRPPAVDIARAPDGGRTYAYDYYVATRGRASLSHAAYALATPPADPSVGAVALRGALYPSVLAQWGVESSYDLDQQGLFPKELAVLSRGLRIVEGTPVHLKLLRMGAVARVAAMHTAGFDDLAPVATLPTLFQEPLRIYAVPDPVPRVHVVGGVVVAEGDAALAALQDASFDPARAVLLPAGAAVATPPRAPGRCQIVSWKPDRIVVEADMDSPGYLVFADTYDPGWRTRVDGRPARLWRADFALRAVEVPAGRHVVESTYRPLSVGLGLAVSAVSAILGAAAWLRRGV
;
A
#
# COMPACT_ATOMS: atom_id res chain seq x y z
N MET A 1 -13.83 -57.40 -17.60
CA MET A 1 -14.60 -56.20 -17.43
C MET A 1 -13.75 -55.01 -17.89
N SER A 2 -13.97 -54.59 -19.13
CA SER A 2 -13.19 -53.58 -19.86
C SER A 2 -13.57 -52.20 -19.41
N SER A 3 -12.58 -51.40 -18.95
CA SER A 3 -12.70 -50.00 -18.63
C SER A 3 -12.79 -49.16 -19.93
N LEU A 4 -13.97 -48.70 -20.27
CA LEU A 4 -14.19 -47.74 -21.35
C LEU A 4 -13.47 -46.41 -21.05
N ALA A 5 -12.38 -46.13 -21.76
CA ALA A 5 -11.80 -44.81 -21.86
C ALA A 5 -12.78 -43.89 -22.61
N PRO A 6 -12.98 -42.66 -22.20
CA PRO A 6 -13.83 -41.73 -22.89
C PRO A 6 -13.28 -41.45 -24.29
N ALA A 7 -14.12 -41.62 -25.31
CA ALA A 7 -13.81 -41.37 -26.73
C ALA A 7 -13.24 -39.97 -26.95
N ALA A 8 -12.17 -39.87 -27.75
CA ALA A 8 -11.60 -38.60 -28.18
C ALA A 8 -12.63 -37.81 -29.00
N PRO A 9 -12.80 -36.50 -28.79
CA PRO A 9 -13.74 -35.69 -29.57
C PRO A 9 -13.26 -35.58 -31.01
N PRO A 10 -14.22 -35.44 -31.99
CA PRO A 10 -13.91 -35.38 -33.44
C PRO A 10 -12.95 -34.23 -33.75
N ALA A 11 -12.00 -34.51 -34.66
CA ALA A 11 -11.07 -33.49 -35.16
C ALA A 11 -11.85 -32.38 -35.86
N GLY A 12 -11.71 -31.13 -35.37
CA GLY A 12 -12.39 -29.96 -35.95
C GLY A 12 -13.23 -29.17 -34.95
N THR A 13 -13.47 -29.63 -33.73
CA THR A 13 -14.14 -28.80 -32.71
C THR A 13 -13.21 -27.66 -32.28
N PRO A 14 -13.61 -26.38 -32.41
CA PRO A 14 -12.81 -25.25 -31.94
C PRO A 14 -12.51 -25.42 -30.45
N LEU A 15 -11.28 -25.10 -30.02
CA LEU A 15 -10.78 -25.28 -28.62
C LEU A 15 -11.70 -24.65 -27.56
N TRP A 16 -12.49 -23.65 -27.94
CA TRP A 16 -13.46 -22.96 -27.08
C TRP A 16 -14.78 -23.75 -26.86
N ARG A 17 -15.12 -24.76 -27.69
CA ARG A 17 -16.29 -25.66 -27.47
C ARG A 17 -15.99 -26.87 -26.60
N ARG A 18 -14.73 -27.16 -26.27
CA ARG A 18 -14.42 -28.23 -25.32
C ARG A 18 -15.02 -27.86 -23.99
N LYS A 19 -16.04 -28.61 -23.53
CA LYS A 19 -16.53 -28.51 -22.14
C LYS A 19 -15.33 -28.56 -21.25
N ILE A 20 -15.07 -27.48 -20.50
CA ILE A 20 -13.97 -27.37 -19.56
C ILE A 20 -14.26 -28.40 -18.47
N ALA A 21 -13.73 -29.61 -18.63
CA ALA A 21 -13.68 -30.57 -17.55
C ALA A 21 -12.74 -30.00 -16.49
N LEU A 22 -13.34 -29.42 -15.46
CA LEU A 22 -12.56 -28.91 -14.33
C LEU A 22 -11.82 -30.09 -13.71
N PRO A 23 -10.52 -29.96 -13.44
CA PRO A 23 -9.84 -30.97 -12.67
C PRO A 23 -10.61 -31.20 -11.37
N PRO A 24 -10.77 -32.45 -10.91
CA PRO A 24 -11.20 -32.75 -9.55
C PRO A 24 -10.33 -31.92 -8.61
N GLY A 25 -10.84 -31.55 -7.45
CA GLY A 25 -10.09 -30.74 -6.47
C GLY A 25 -8.64 -31.23 -6.31
N LEU A 26 -7.74 -30.38 -5.81
CA LEU A 26 -6.29 -30.63 -5.71
C LEU A 26 -6.02 -32.12 -5.42
N ALA A 27 -5.60 -32.85 -6.44
CA ALA A 27 -5.36 -34.30 -6.33
C ALA A 27 -4.01 -34.50 -5.63
N ARG A 28 -3.76 -35.73 -5.11
CA ARG A 28 -2.43 -36.09 -4.54
C ARG A 28 -1.27 -35.72 -5.48
N ALA A 29 -1.49 -35.73 -6.80
CA ALA A 29 -0.50 -35.32 -7.80
C ALA A 29 -0.19 -33.81 -7.81
N ASP A 30 -1.03 -32.96 -7.21
CA ASP A 30 -0.76 -31.52 -7.08
C ASP A 30 0.03 -31.23 -5.79
N ALA A 31 0.05 -32.14 -4.82
CA ALA A 31 0.75 -31.98 -3.53
C ALA A 31 2.25 -31.74 -3.71
N ALA A 32 2.89 -32.43 -4.66
CA ALA A 32 4.30 -32.24 -4.96
C ALA A 32 4.60 -30.82 -5.48
N ALA A 33 3.74 -30.26 -6.35
CA ALA A 33 3.86 -28.91 -6.85
C ALA A 33 3.69 -27.89 -5.71
N LEU A 34 2.72 -28.11 -4.82
CA LEU A 34 2.49 -27.25 -3.67
C LEU A 34 3.64 -27.30 -2.66
N GLY A 35 4.20 -28.49 -2.42
CA GLY A 35 5.41 -28.67 -1.59
C GLY A 35 6.62 -27.95 -2.17
N ALA A 36 6.81 -27.99 -3.49
CA ALA A 36 7.87 -27.28 -4.17
C ALA A 36 7.66 -25.73 -4.12
N LEU A 37 6.41 -25.25 -4.22
CA LEU A 37 6.10 -23.84 -4.01
C LEU A 37 6.35 -23.39 -2.57
N ALA A 38 6.02 -24.23 -1.58
CA ALA A 38 6.35 -23.96 -0.18
C ALA A 38 7.87 -23.84 0.01
N LEU A 39 8.65 -24.72 -0.62
CA LEU A 39 10.11 -24.65 -0.57
C LEU A 39 10.65 -23.35 -1.18
N ILE A 40 10.10 -22.88 -2.31
CA ILE A 40 10.46 -21.58 -2.90
C ILE A 40 10.17 -20.44 -1.91
N VAL A 41 9.02 -20.45 -1.24
CA VAL A 41 8.67 -19.44 -0.23
C VAL A 41 9.61 -19.51 0.98
N ILE A 42 9.98 -20.71 1.42
CA ILE A 42 10.97 -20.89 2.50
C ILE A 42 12.33 -20.28 2.11
N VAL A 43 12.78 -20.51 0.87
CA VAL A 43 14.04 -19.93 0.35
C VAL A 43 13.94 -18.39 0.33
N LEU A 44 12.86 -17.83 -0.19
CA LEU A 44 12.63 -16.38 -0.23
C LEU A 44 12.59 -15.73 1.16
N CYS A 45 12.00 -16.43 2.12
CA CYS A 45 11.82 -15.96 3.49
C CYS A 45 12.84 -16.53 4.48
N TRP A 46 13.95 -17.09 3.98
CA TRP A 46 14.96 -17.75 4.82
C TRP A 46 15.46 -16.88 5.99
N PRO A 47 15.77 -15.57 5.79
CA PRO A 47 16.20 -14.72 6.90
C PRO A 47 15.14 -14.58 8.00
N VAL A 48 13.86 -14.59 7.64
CA VAL A 48 12.75 -14.53 8.60
C VAL A 48 12.56 -15.86 9.33
N LEU A 49 12.50 -16.97 8.57
CA LEU A 49 12.14 -18.27 9.12
C LEU A 49 13.27 -18.94 9.90
N ALA A 50 14.53 -18.79 9.42
CA ALA A 50 15.68 -19.49 10.00
C ALA A 50 16.52 -18.59 10.91
N GLN A 51 16.55 -17.26 10.68
CA GLN A 51 17.37 -16.32 11.42
C GLN A 51 16.58 -15.41 12.35
N GLY A 52 15.24 -15.53 12.41
CA GLY A 52 14.37 -14.71 13.25
C GLY A 52 14.34 -13.23 12.90
N ARG A 53 14.80 -12.86 11.69
CA ARG A 53 14.84 -11.46 11.25
C ARG A 53 13.46 -10.97 10.86
N VAL A 54 13.26 -9.65 10.80
CA VAL A 54 11.99 -9.01 10.47
C VAL A 54 12.15 -7.98 9.36
N TYR A 55 11.10 -7.75 8.57
CA TYR A 55 11.10 -6.70 7.54
C TYR A 55 11.00 -5.33 8.20
N TRP A 56 11.61 -4.30 7.59
CA TRP A 56 11.66 -2.97 8.20
C TRP A 56 11.51 -1.81 7.23
N GLU A 57 11.72 -1.99 5.94
CA GLU A 57 11.86 -0.88 4.99
C GLU A 57 10.57 -0.06 4.78
N ARG A 58 10.76 1.22 4.42
CA ARG A 58 9.72 2.13 3.92
C ARG A 58 8.53 2.26 4.89
N ASP A 59 7.31 2.03 4.38
CA ASP A 59 6.07 2.20 5.13
C ASP A 59 5.94 1.24 6.33
N LEU A 60 6.78 0.19 6.43
CA LEU A 60 6.69 -0.76 7.52
C LEU A 60 7.04 -0.11 8.86
N HIS A 61 8.25 0.43 9.00
CA HIS A 61 8.69 1.01 10.26
C HIS A 61 8.21 2.44 10.48
N LEU A 62 7.89 3.17 9.41
CA LEU A 62 7.43 4.56 9.51
C LEU A 62 5.91 4.67 9.70
N TYR A 63 5.14 3.71 9.24
CA TYR A 63 3.68 3.79 9.25
C TYR A 63 3.02 2.55 9.86
N LEU A 64 3.24 1.34 9.29
CA LEU A 64 2.53 0.14 9.70
C LEU A 64 2.76 -0.19 11.18
N TYR A 65 4.01 -0.30 11.62
CA TYR A 65 4.33 -0.71 13.00
C TYR A 65 3.85 0.27 14.05
N PRO A 66 4.04 1.60 13.89
CA PRO A 66 3.47 2.58 14.80
C PRO A 66 1.95 2.51 14.92
N HIS A 67 1.23 2.37 13.80
CA HIS A 67 -0.22 2.27 13.82
C HIS A 67 -0.72 0.93 14.35
N ALA A 68 0.00 -0.15 14.12
CA ALA A 68 -0.30 -1.46 14.70
C ALA A 68 -0.20 -1.44 16.23
N GLU A 69 0.85 -0.81 16.78
CA GLU A 69 0.99 -0.58 18.23
C GLU A 69 -0.12 0.34 18.76
N ALA A 70 -0.50 1.39 18.02
CA ALA A 70 -1.62 2.24 18.38
C ALA A 70 -2.92 1.45 18.45
N LEU A 71 -3.20 0.56 17.50
CA LEU A 71 -4.37 -0.31 17.51
C LEU A 71 -4.37 -1.22 18.74
N VAL A 72 -3.26 -1.91 19.03
CA VAL A 72 -3.12 -2.79 20.20
C VAL A 72 -3.42 -2.00 21.47
N ARG A 73 -2.88 -0.78 21.60
CA ARG A 73 -3.09 0.11 22.75
C ARG A 73 -4.53 0.56 22.90
N VAL A 74 -5.19 0.92 21.79
CA VAL A 74 -6.62 1.31 21.81
C VAL A 74 -7.49 0.16 22.31
N VAL A 75 -7.25 -1.05 21.83
CA VAL A 75 -7.97 -2.26 22.26
C VAL A 75 -7.67 -2.59 23.73
N ALA A 76 -6.40 -2.49 24.16
CA ALA A 76 -6.01 -2.74 25.55
C ALA A 76 -6.64 -1.76 26.54
N GLN A 77 -7.00 -0.55 26.12
CA GLN A 77 -7.74 0.44 26.92
C GLN A 77 -9.26 0.16 26.96
N GLY A 78 -9.71 -0.95 26.38
CA GLY A 78 -11.12 -1.32 26.30
C GLY A 78 -11.97 -0.45 25.39
N SER A 79 -11.35 0.26 24.43
CA SER A 79 -12.02 1.06 23.42
C SER A 79 -12.27 0.27 22.15
N LEU A 80 -13.34 0.60 21.43
CA LEU A 80 -13.51 0.10 20.07
C LEU A 80 -12.44 0.74 19.17
N PRO A 81 -11.83 -0.03 18.24
CA PRO A 81 -10.78 0.49 17.36
C PRO A 81 -11.34 1.37 16.23
N LEU A 82 -12.10 2.40 16.61
CA LEU A 82 -12.73 3.34 15.68
C LEU A 82 -11.92 4.62 15.52
N TRP A 83 -11.20 5.05 16.57
CA TRP A 83 -10.44 6.29 16.62
C TRP A 83 -9.01 6.06 17.12
N ASN A 84 -8.03 6.63 16.43
CA ASN A 84 -6.63 6.66 16.82
C ASN A 84 -6.27 8.05 17.35
N PRO A 85 -6.02 8.25 18.64
CA PRO A 85 -5.70 9.55 19.22
C PRO A 85 -4.24 9.96 19.04
N TYR A 86 -3.35 9.05 18.60
CA TYR A 86 -1.91 9.22 18.65
C TYR A 86 -1.32 9.91 17.41
N VAL A 87 -2.11 10.18 16.36
CA VAL A 87 -1.66 10.79 15.11
C VAL A 87 -2.49 12.03 14.84
N ALA A 88 -1.85 13.15 14.55
CA ALA A 88 -2.43 14.38 13.98
C ALA A 88 -3.74 14.86 14.65
N PHE A 89 -3.75 15.05 15.97
CA PHE A 89 -4.96 15.38 16.76
C PHE A 89 -6.04 14.30 16.77
N GLY A 90 -5.73 13.11 16.30
CA GLY A 90 -6.62 11.96 16.18
C GLY A 90 -7.22 11.79 14.78
N GLU A 91 -7.38 10.53 14.40
CA GLU A 91 -7.90 10.12 13.09
C GLU A 91 -8.84 8.92 13.19
N PRO A 92 -9.77 8.73 12.21
CA PRO A 92 -10.59 7.52 12.12
C PRO A 92 -9.75 6.27 11.86
N LEU A 93 -9.75 5.31 12.78
CA LEU A 93 -8.93 4.10 12.67
C LEU A 93 -9.55 3.05 11.74
N LEU A 94 -10.84 2.69 11.93
CA LEU A 94 -11.53 1.70 11.11
C LEU A 94 -11.75 2.20 9.68
N ALA A 95 -12.05 3.48 9.51
CA ALA A 95 -12.28 4.06 8.19
C ALA A 95 -10.99 4.13 7.35
N ASN A 96 -9.81 4.16 7.99
CA ASN A 96 -8.53 4.08 7.29
C ASN A 96 -8.31 2.64 6.77
N PRO A 97 -8.40 2.42 5.44
CA PRO A 97 -8.36 1.07 4.88
C PRO A 97 -7.01 0.39 5.06
N GLN A 98 -5.94 1.17 5.26
CA GLN A 98 -4.60 0.63 5.45
C GLN A 98 -4.43 -0.06 6.81
N MET A 99 -5.33 0.23 7.76
CA MET A 99 -5.33 -0.46 9.06
C MET A 99 -5.84 -1.90 8.98
N GLN A 100 -6.53 -2.27 7.89
CA GLN A 100 -6.98 -3.64 7.61
C GLN A 100 -7.79 -4.26 8.78
N LEU A 101 -8.54 -3.47 9.52
CA LEU A 101 -9.21 -3.93 10.75
C LEU A 101 -10.22 -5.05 10.53
N LEU A 102 -10.81 -5.13 9.33
CA LEU A 102 -11.75 -6.20 8.97
C LEU A 102 -11.07 -7.37 8.25
N TYR A 103 -9.74 -7.30 8.07
CA TYR A 103 -8.97 -8.41 7.50
C TYR A 103 -8.54 -9.36 8.62
N PRO A 104 -8.98 -10.66 8.60
CA PRO A 104 -8.80 -11.54 9.75
C PRO A 104 -7.37 -11.68 10.26
N PRO A 105 -6.31 -11.78 9.42
CA PRO A 105 -4.94 -11.89 9.91
C PRO A 105 -4.47 -10.71 10.75
N THR A 106 -5.09 -9.52 10.62
CA THR A 106 -4.72 -8.32 11.36
C THR A 106 -4.84 -8.51 12.88
N TRP A 107 -5.82 -9.29 13.33
CA TRP A 107 -6.07 -9.49 14.76
C TRP A 107 -5.02 -10.34 15.46
N LEU A 108 -4.19 -11.09 14.71
CA LEU A 108 -3.05 -11.82 15.28
C LEU A 108 -1.99 -10.91 15.89
N GLN A 109 -1.96 -9.62 15.52
CA GLN A 109 -1.05 -8.63 16.12
C GLN A 109 -1.37 -8.33 17.60
N LEU A 110 -2.54 -8.73 18.13
CA LEU A 110 -2.82 -8.66 19.55
C LEU A 110 -2.03 -9.70 20.37
N LEU A 111 -1.45 -10.73 19.70
CA LEU A 111 -0.74 -11.84 20.32
C LEU A 111 0.77 -11.76 20.16
N MET A 112 1.28 -10.86 19.30
CA MET A 112 2.70 -10.76 19.00
C MET A 112 3.06 -9.33 18.57
N THR A 113 4.35 -9.03 18.52
CA THR A 113 4.80 -7.72 18.06
C THR A 113 4.45 -7.46 16.59
N PRO A 114 4.20 -6.20 16.18
CA PRO A 114 3.81 -5.89 14.80
C PRO A 114 4.78 -6.39 13.74
N TRP A 115 6.07 -6.31 14.01
CA TRP A 115 7.09 -6.77 13.05
C TRP A 115 7.14 -8.30 12.93
N THR A 116 6.96 -9.05 14.03
CA THR A 116 6.86 -10.51 14.00
C THR A 116 5.56 -10.96 13.31
N TRP A 117 4.45 -10.31 13.64
CA TRP A 117 3.17 -10.53 12.96
C TRP A 117 3.29 -10.34 11.45
N TYR A 118 3.88 -9.20 11.03
CA TYR A 118 3.99 -8.91 9.60
C TYR A 118 4.94 -9.87 8.87
N ALA A 119 6.02 -10.29 9.51
CA ALA A 119 6.90 -11.32 8.96
C ALA A 119 6.12 -12.62 8.67
N GLY A 120 5.27 -13.06 9.60
CA GLY A 120 4.35 -14.18 9.39
C GLY A 120 3.32 -13.95 8.28
N VAL A 121 2.77 -12.74 8.19
CA VAL A 121 1.85 -12.33 7.10
C VAL A 121 2.53 -12.46 5.75
N VAL A 122 3.78 -12.01 5.60
CA VAL A 122 4.53 -12.12 4.33
C VAL A 122 4.68 -13.57 3.91
N VAL A 123 5.16 -14.44 4.80
CA VAL A 123 5.34 -15.88 4.51
C VAL A 123 4.02 -16.53 4.08
N ALA A 124 2.96 -16.30 4.87
CA ALA A 124 1.65 -16.88 4.59
C ALA A 124 1.05 -16.38 3.27
N HIS A 125 1.16 -15.08 2.97
CA HIS A 125 0.59 -14.50 1.76
C HIS A 125 1.40 -14.85 0.50
N LEU A 126 2.73 -15.00 0.57
CA LEU A 126 3.52 -15.51 -0.54
C LEU A 126 3.11 -16.93 -0.90
N PHE A 127 2.93 -17.81 0.09
CA PHE A 127 2.45 -19.16 -0.18
C PHE A 127 0.99 -19.15 -0.69
N PHE A 128 0.12 -18.38 -0.05
CA PHE A 128 -1.28 -18.24 -0.44
C PHE A 128 -1.42 -17.77 -1.90
N THR A 129 -0.67 -16.74 -2.30
CA THR A 129 -0.74 -16.22 -3.67
C THR A 129 -0.11 -17.17 -4.69
N ALA A 130 0.95 -17.93 -4.32
CA ALA A 130 1.53 -18.97 -5.16
C ALA A 130 0.52 -20.06 -5.45
N VAL A 131 -0.21 -20.54 -4.43
CA VAL A 131 -1.32 -21.50 -4.59
C VAL A 131 -2.41 -20.93 -5.48
N GLY A 132 -2.79 -19.66 -5.29
CA GLY A 132 -3.77 -18.96 -6.13
C GLY A 132 -3.37 -18.93 -7.61
N ALA A 133 -2.12 -18.57 -7.89
CA ALA A 133 -1.58 -18.55 -9.26
C ALA A 133 -1.52 -19.94 -9.88
N TYR A 134 -1.13 -20.96 -9.08
CA TYR A 134 -1.20 -22.36 -9.51
C TYR A 134 -2.61 -22.78 -9.90
N VAL A 135 -3.60 -22.49 -9.06
CA VAL A 135 -5.01 -22.80 -9.32
C VAL A 135 -5.50 -22.06 -10.57
N LEU A 136 -5.16 -20.79 -10.72
CA LEU A 136 -5.53 -19.99 -11.90
C LEU A 136 -4.93 -20.59 -13.18
N ALA A 137 -3.64 -20.93 -13.19
CA ALA A 137 -2.97 -21.54 -14.33
C ALA A 137 -3.60 -22.90 -14.69
N ARG A 138 -3.90 -23.75 -13.68
CA ARG A 138 -4.60 -25.02 -13.89
C ARG A 138 -6.00 -24.81 -14.51
N ARG A 139 -6.71 -23.77 -14.11
CA ARG A 139 -7.99 -23.39 -14.71
C ARG A 139 -7.84 -22.92 -16.16
N TRP A 140 -6.73 -22.30 -16.49
CA TRP A 140 -6.39 -21.92 -17.86
C TRP A 140 -5.81 -23.08 -18.69
N GLN A 141 -5.97 -24.32 -18.18
CA GLN A 141 -5.64 -25.57 -18.85
C GLN A 141 -4.14 -25.79 -19.10
N THR A 142 -3.30 -25.13 -18.31
CA THR A 142 -1.85 -25.47 -18.30
C THR A 142 -1.65 -26.84 -17.61
N SER A 143 -0.60 -27.56 -17.99
CA SER A 143 -0.19 -28.80 -17.32
C SER A 143 0.21 -28.51 -15.86
N ARG A 144 0.39 -29.56 -15.03
CA ARG A 144 0.91 -29.39 -13.67
C ARG A 144 2.29 -28.70 -13.64
N PRO A 145 3.29 -29.14 -14.43
CA PRO A 145 4.56 -28.43 -14.50
C PRO A 145 4.44 -26.98 -14.98
N GLY A 146 3.62 -26.72 -16.00
CA GLY A 146 3.38 -25.35 -16.48
C GLY A 146 2.69 -24.46 -15.44
N ALA A 147 1.74 -25.01 -14.68
CA ALA A 147 1.08 -24.28 -13.59
C ALA A 147 2.03 -24.03 -12.41
N PHE A 148 2.88 -25.00 -12.09
CA PHE A 148 3.93 -24.84 -11.09
C PHE A 148 4.89 -23.72 -11.49
N LEU A 149 5.36 -23.71 -12.74
CA LEU A 149 6.24 -22.66 -13.23
C LEU A 149 5.55 -21.29 -13.20
N ALA A 150 4.29 -21.19 -13.65
CA ALA A 150 3.53 -19.95 -13.58
C ALA A 150 3.45 -19.41 -12.14
N ALA A 151 3.15 -20.27 -11.17
CA ALA A 151 3.09 -19.88 -9.76
C ALA A 151 4.47 -19.50 -9.19
N ALA A 152 5.52 -20.21 -9.57
CA ALA A 152 6.88 -19.92 -9.15
C ALA A 152 7.37 -18.58 -9.72
N VAL A 153 7.19 -18.31 -11.02
CA VAL A 153 7.53 -17.05 -11.66
C VAL A 153 6.74 -15.89 -11.04
N TRP A 154 5.45 -16.10 -10.72
CA TRP A 154 4.64 -15.09 -10.05
C TRP A 154 5.20 -14.71 -8.68
N VAL A 155 5.43 -15.70 -7.81
CA VAL A 155 5.83 -15.44 -6.42
C VAL A 155 7.26 -14.91 -6.29
N THR A 156 8.11 -15.17 -7.29
CA THR A 156 9.50 -14.67 -7.34
C THR A 156 9.66 -13.40 -8.19
N SER A 157 8.57 -12.85 -8.78
CA SER A 157 8.64 -11.67 -9.63
C SER A 157 8.96 -10.40 -8.85
N GLY A 158 9.78 -9.53 -9.43
CA GLY A 158 10.17 -8.26 -8.83
C GLY A 158 9.00 -7.36 -8.42
N PRO A 159 7.97 -7.15 -9.28
CA PRO A 159 6.82 -6.32 -8.93
C PRO A 159 6.02 -6.83 -7.72
N LEU A 160 5.80 -8.14 -7.58
CA LEU A 160 5.10 -8.68 -6.41
C LEU A 160 5.96 -8.53 -5.16
N LEU A 161 7.24 -8.92 -5.21
CA LEU A 161 8.15 -8.83 -4.08
C LEU A 161 8.39 -7.39 -3.64
N SER A 162 8.37 -6.42 -4.56
CA SER A 162 8.47 -4.99 -4.22
C SER A 162 7.32 -4.50 -3.34
N PHE A 163 6.16 -5.16 -3.36
CA PHE A 163 5.04 -4.79 -2.50
C PHE A 163 5.18 -5.26 -1.05
N VAL A 164 6.11 -6.14 -0.73
CA VAL A 164 6.34 -6.57 0.66
C VAL A 164 6.55 -5.37 1.58
N ASN A 165 7.21 -4.30 1.11
CA ASN A 165 7.42 -3.07 1.88
C ASN A 165 6.22 -2.08 1.82
N LEU A 166 5.14 -2.45 1.11
CA LEU A 166 3.90 -1.68 0.92
C LEU A 166 2.68 -2.54 1.32
N TYR A 167 2.66 -2.99 2.54
CA TYR A 167 1.88 -4.08 3.13
C TYR A 167 0.43 -4.24 2.64
N HIS A 168 -0.38 -3.17 2.55
CA HIS A 168 -1.77 -3.27 2.09
C HIS A 168 -1.86 -3.58 0.59
N HIS A 169 -0.91 -3.08 -0.20
CA HIS A 169 -0.81 -3.45 -1.62
C HIS A 169 -0.36 -4.90 -1.79
N PHE A 170 0.57 -5.36 -0.95
CA PHE A 170 1.02 -6.75 -0.96
C PHE A 170 -0.11 -7.72 -0.64
N CYS A 171 -0.83 -7.49 0.46
CA CYS A 171 -2.00 -8.31 0.82
C CYS A 171 -3.07 -8.29 -0.28
N GLY A 172 -3.36 -7.12 -0.86
CA GLY A 172 -4.30 -6.98 -1.97
C GLY A 172 -3.85 -7.71 -3.24
N ALA A 173 -2.57 -7.64 -3.58
CA ALA A 173 -1.98 -8.35 -4.72
C ALA A 173 -2.05 -9.87 -4.55
N ALA A 174 -1.88 -10.37 -3.31
CA ALA A 174 -1.95 -11.79 -3.01
C ALA A 174 -3.34 -12.39 -3.32
N TRP A 175 -4.39 -11.60 -3.29
CA TRP A 175 -5.75 -12.01 -3.65
C TRP A 175 -6.04 -11.99 -5.15
N ILE A 176 -5.25 -11.28 -5.98
CA ILE A 176 -5.54 -11.16 -7.42
C ILE A 176 -5.73 -12.52 -8.11
N PRO A 177 -4.81 -13.51 -7.96
CA PRO A 177 -5.00 -14.81 -8.62
C PRO A 177 -6.27 -15.54 -8.16
N TRP A 178 -6.65 -15.39 -6.90
CA TRP A 178 -7.84 -16.01 -6.34
C TRP A 178 -9.13 -15.38 -6.85
N VAL A 179 -9.21 -14.05 -6.93
CA VAL A 179 -10.37 -13.34 -7.49
C VAL A 179 -10.55 -13.71 -8.95
N VAL A 180 -9.47 -13.72 -9.74
CA VAL A 180 -9.54 -14.11 -11.16
C VAL A 180 -9.93 -15.58 -11.31
N ALA A 181 -9.37 -16.50 -10.51
CA ALA A 181 -9.68 -17.92 -10.57
C ALA A 181 -11.12 -18.23 -10.15
N THR A 182 -11.61 -17.59 -9.08
CA THR A 182 -12.99 -17.78 -8.61
C THR A 182 -14.01 -17.14 -9.54
N SER A 183 -13.70 -15.97 -10.13
CA SER A 183 -14.51 -15.35 -11.18
C SER A 183 -14.65 -16.26 -12.41
N ASP A 184 -13.54 -16.76 -12.95
CA ASP A 184 -13.53 -17.71 -14.07
C ASP A 184 -14.34 -18.97 -13.75
N ARG A 185 -14.26 -19.48 -12.51
CA ARG A 185 -15.03 -20.62 -12.06
C ARG A 185 -16.52 -20.31 -11.96
N ALA A 186 -16.90 -19.14 -11.46
CA ALA A 186 -18.30 -18.72 -11.35
C ALA A 186 -18.93 -18.60 -12.74
N LEU A 187 -18.22 -17.95 -13.70
CA LEU A 187 -18.66 -17.79 -15.08
C LEU A 187 -18.80 -19.12 -15.83
N ALA A 188 -17.85 -20.06 -15.61
CA ALA A 188 -17.87 -21.37 -16.24
C ALA A 188 -18.97 -22.30 -15.71
N ARG A 189 -19.19 -22.30 -14.39
CA ARG A 189 -20.09 -23.28 -13.72
C ARG A 189 -21.48 -22.73 -13.45
N ARG A 190 -21.63 -21.42 -13.28
CA ARG A 190 -22.88 -20.71 -13.01
C ARG A 190 -23.62 -21.22 -11.76
N ARG A 191 -22.89 -21.77 -10.78
CA ARG A 191 -23.47 -22.29 -9.54
C ARG A 191 -23.42 -21.21 -8.46
N ALA A 192 -24.48 -21.09 -7.64
CA ALA A 192 -24.53 -20.08 -6.57
C ALA A 192 -23.31 -20.14 -5.62
N ARG A 193 -22.82 -21.35 -5.27
CA ARG A 193 -21.64 -21.52 -4.45
C ARG A 193 -20.36 -20.96 -5.08
N ASP A 194 -20.24 -20.99 -6.42
CA ASP A 194 -19.09 -20.48 -7.13
C ASP A 194 -19.16 -18.94 -7.23
N VAL A 195 -20.38 -18.39 -7.36
CA VAL A 195 -20.63 -16.93 -7.24
C VAL A 195 -20.32 -16.44 -5.84
N LEU A 196 -20.79 -17.17 -4.82
CA LEU A 196 -20.50 -16.85 -3.42
C LEU A 196 -18.99 -16.88 -3.15
N ALA A 197 -18.27 -17.89 -3.60
CA ALA A 197 -16.82 -17.98 -3.44
C ALA A 197 -16.10 -16.80 -4.10
N CYS A 198 -16.56 -16.33 -5.28
CA CYS A 198 -16.03 -15.14 -5.94
C CYS A 198 -16.33 -13.86 -5.14
N GLY A 199 -17.57 -13.70 -4.66
CA GLY A 199 -17.94 -12.57 -3.81
C GLY A 199 -17.14 -12.49 -2.50
N VAL A 200 -16.94 -13.65 -1.84
CA VAL A 200 -16.10 -13.74 -0.62
C VAL A 200 -14.65 -13.39 -0.91
N ALA A 201 -14.07 -13.92 -2.01
CA ALA A 201 -12.69 -13.59 -2.40
C ALA A 201 -12.53 -12.09 -2.67
N LEU A 202 -13.49 -11.48 -3.36
CA LEU A 202 -13.50 -10.04 -3.61
C LEU A 202 -13.66 -9.23 -2.32
N ALA A 203 -14.56 -9.65 -1.41
CA ALA A 203 -14.74 -9.00 -0.12
C ALA A 203 -13.45 -9.04 0.72
N LEU A 204 -12.80 -10.19 0.80
CA LEU A 204 -11.53 -10.34 1.52
C LEU A 204 -10.41 -9.51 0.86
N GLN A 205 -10.39 -9.38 -0.46
CA GLN A 205 -9.47 -8.47 -1.14
C GLN A 205 -9.77 -7.00 -0.80
N ILE A 206 -11.03 -6.58 -0.79
CA ILE A 206 -11.41 -5.19 -0.46
C ILE A 206 -10.96 -4.81 0.95
N VAL A 207 -11.16 -5.70 1.93
CA VAL A 207 -10.76 -5.41 3.32
C VAL A 207 -9.24 -5.45 3.56
N THR A 208 -8.42 -5.87 2.56
CA THR A 208 -6.97 -5.63 2.59
C THR A 208 -6.60 -4.16 2.40
N GLY A 209 -7.55 -3.30 2.03
CA GLY A 209 -7.36 -1.86 1.97
C GLY A 209 -6.71 -1.30 0.70
N SER A 210 -6.51 -2.11 -0.33
CA SER A 210 -5.89 -1.67 -1.58
C SER A 210 -6.89 -1.58 -2.73
N ALA A 211 -7.46 -0.40 -2.96
CA ALA A 211 -8.36 -0.15 -4.10
C ALA A 211 -7.68 -0.40 -5.45
N ASP A 212 -6.39 -0.08 -5.57
CA ASP A 212 -5.60 -0.35 -6.79
C ASP A 212 -5.61 -1.84 -7.14
N MET A 213 -5.36 -2.71 -6.16
CA MET A 213 -5.31 -4.17 -6.38
C MET A 213 -6.68 -4.76 -6.68
N CYS A 214 -7.75 -4.21 -6.08
CA CYS A 214 -9.13 -4.58 -6.41
C CYS A 214 -9.48 -4.20 -7.85
N ALA A 215 -9.12 -3.00 -8.29
CA ALA A 215 -9.34 -2.56 -9.67
C ALA A 215 -8.59 -3.46 -10.67
N LEU A 216 -7.33 -3.79 -10.38
CA LEU A 216 -6.53 -4.69 -11.23
C LEU A 216 -7.11 -6.10 -11.29
N ALA A 217 -7.56 -6.65 -10.16
CA ALA A 217 -8.24 -7.94 -10.13
C ALA A 217 -9.52 -7.92 -10.97
N GLY A 218 -10.30 -6.83 -10.89
CA GLY A 218 -11.50 -6.61 -11.70
C GLY A 218 -11.20 -6.56 -13.21
N VAL A 219 -10.15 -5.83 -13.61
CA VAL A 219 -9.70 -5.75 -15.01
C VAL A 219 -9.28 -7.12 -15.52
N LEU A 220 -8.46 -7.86 -14.75
CA LEU A 220 -8.02 -9.20 -15.14
C LEU A 220 -9.17 -10.21 -15.18
N ALA A 221 -10.13 -10.13 -14.24
CA ALA A 221 -11.32 -10.97 -14.24
C ALA A 221 -12.22 -10.67 -15.47
N ALA A 222 -12.39 -9.39 -15.81
CA ALA A 222 -13.13 -8.98 -17.01
C ALA A 222 -12.45 -9.45 -18.29
N ALA A 223 -11.13 -9.31 -18.41
CA ALA A 223 -10.35 -9.85 -19.53
C ALA A 223 -10.47 -11.38 -19.61
N GLY A 224 -10.42 -12.07 -18.46
CA GLY A 224 -10.65 -13.51 -18.36
C GLY A 224 -12.06 -13.92 -18.79
N ALA A 225 -13.09 -13.09 -18.52
CA ALA A 225 -14.47 -13.34 -18.91
C ALA A 225 -14.66 -13.38 -20.43
N LEU A 226 -13.81 -12.70 -21.21
CA LEU A 226 -13.85 -12.74 -22.69
C LEU A 226 -13.70 -14.16 -23.26
N ARG A 227 -13.07 -15.07 -22.49
CA ARG A 227 -12.96 -16.49 -22.87
C ARG A 227 -14.30 -17.23 -22.87
N HIS A 228 -15.28 -16.72 -22.16
CA HIS A 228 -16.63 -17.29 -22.04
C HIS A 228 -17.64 -16.60 -22.95
N VAL A 229 -17.24 -15.52 -23.65
CA VAL A 229 -18.12 -14.78 -24.56
C VAL A 229 -18.37 -15.59 -25.82
N GLU A 230 -19.64 -15.76 -26.16
CA GLU A 230 -20.06 -16.27 -27.45
C GLU A 230 -20.16 -15.11 -28.45
N TRP A 231 -19.27 -15.10 -29.45
CA TRP A 231 -19.19 -14.03 -30.46
C TRP A 231 -20.23 -14.25 -31.58
N GLY A 232 -20.98 -13.20 -31.96
CA GLY A 232 -21.95 -13.18 -33.04
C GLY A 232 -23.17 -12.28 -32.79
N ARG A 233 -23.78 -11.71 -33.85
CA ARG A 233 -24.83 -10.67 -33.77
C ARG A 233 -26.09 -11.06 -32.98
N ALA A 234 -26.48 -12.34 -32.99
CA ALA A 234 -27.68 -12.81 -32.32
C ALA A 234 -27.48 -13.38 -30.92
N ARG A 235 -26.24 -13.28 -30.34
CA ARG A 235 -25.83 -14.01 -29.13
C ARG A 235 -25.71 -13.18 -27.88
N TRP A 236 -26.09 -11.92 -27.90
CA TRP A 236 -26.02 -11.09 -26.70
C TRP A 236 -26.90 -11.64 -25.55
N TRP A 237 -28.03 -12.23 -25.86
CA TRP A 237 -28.89 -12.92 -24.91
C TRP A 237 -28.20 -14.12 -24.24
N HIS A 238 -27.35 -14.83 -24.97
CA HIS A 238 -26.54 -15.92 -24.42
C HIS A 238 -25.48 -15.42 -23.47
N ASN A 239 -24.97 -14.21 -23.69
CA ASN A 239 -23.93 -13.60 -22.85
C ASN A 239 -24.47 -12.89 -21.59
N ARG A 240 -25.81 -12.65 -21.51
CA ARG A 240 -26.41 -11.97 -20.33
C ARG A 240 -26.05 -12.63 -19.00
N HIS A 241 -25.89 -13.96 -18.98
CA HIS A 241 -25.52 -14.69 -17.80
C HIS A 241 -24.11 -14.34 -17.29
N LEU A 242 -23.18 -13.96 -18.18
CA LEU A 242 -21.83 -13.53 -17.80
C LEU A 242 -21.92 -12.23 -17.00
N VAL A 243 -22.72 -11.28 -17.52
CA VAL A 243 -22.98 -10.00 -16.87
C VAL A 243 -23.68 -10.21 -15.52
N LEU A 244 -24.75 -11.02 -15.50
CA LEU A 244 -25.50 -11.31 -14.27
C LEU A 244 -24.64 -12.01 -13.21
N THR A 245 -23.86 -13.01 -13.63
CA THR A 245 -22.96 -13.73 -12.70
C THR A 245 -21.89 -12.80 -12.14
N GLY A 246 -21.27 -11.98 -13.00
CA GLY A 246 -20.26 -10.99 -12.58
C GLY A 246 -20.87 -9.93 -11.66
N ALA A 247 -22.04 -9.39 -12.01
CA ALA A 247 -22.75 -8.40 -11.20
C ALA A 247 -23.15 -8.96 -9.82
N LEU A 248 -23.68 -10.19 -9.76
CA LEU A 248 -24.03 -10.83 -8.48
C LEU A 248 -22.79 -11.06 -7.62
N ALA A 249 -21.67 -11.51 -8.19
CA ALA A 249 -20.42 -11.68 -7.45
C ALA A 249 -19.89 -10.34 -6.94
N LEU A 250 -19.94 -9.29 -7.76
CA LEU A 250 -19.53 -7.93 -7.39
C LEU A 250 -20.43 -7.36 -6.28
N LEU A 251 -21.75 -7.44 -6.43
CA LEU A 251 -22.71 -6.96 -5.43
C LEU A 251 -22.53 -7.68 -4.09
N LEU A 252 -22.31 -8.99 -4.14
CA LEU A 252 -22.03 -9.77 -2.92
C LEU A 252 -20.70 -9.35 -2.29
N GLY A 253 -19.64 -9.20 -3.09
CA GLY A 253 -18.34 -8.75 -2.61
C GLY A 253 -18.39 -7.37 -1.97
N LEU A 254 -19.03 -6.40 -2.64
CA LEU A 254 -19.26 -5.06 -2.11
C LEU A 254 -20.15 -5.10 -0.87
N GLY A 255 -21.21 -5.89 -0.88
CA GLY A 255 -22.09 -6.03 0.28
C GLY A 255 -21.36 -6.57 1.50
N LEU A 256 -20.64 -7.69 1.36
CA LEU A 256 -19.89 -8.31 2.47
C LEU A 256 -18.80 -7.41 3.04
N SER A 257 -18.18 -6.55 2.23
CA SER A 257 -17.13 -5.63 2.64
C SER A 257 -17.62 -4.21 2.96
N ALA A 258 -18.93 -3.97 3.00
CA ALA A 258 -19.51 -2.65 3.19
C ALA A 258 -19.08 -1.98 4.50
N ALA A 259 -18.87 -2.76 5.55
CA ALA A 259 -18.33 -2.30 6.83
C ALA A 259 -16.95 -1.60 6.71
N GLN A 260 -16.18 -1.88 5.65
CA GLN A 260 -14.91 -1.21 5.35
C GLN A 260 -15.09 -0.03 4.38
N TRP A 261 -15.62 -0.29 3.18
CA TRP A 261 -15.56 0.73 2.12
C TRP A 261 -16.54 1.88 2.33
N ILE A 262 -17.69 1.69 3.02
CA ILE A 262 -18.62 2.79 3.33
C ILE A 262 -17.96 3.84 4.25
N PRO A 263 -17.39 3.49 5.41
CA PRO A 263 -16.66 4.46 6.23
C PRO A 263 -15.44 5.04 5.52
N THR A 264 -14.70 4.23 4.77
CA THR A 264 -13.54 4.68 3.98
C THR A 264 -13.93 5.75 2.96
N THR A 265 -15.03 5.53 2.23
CA THR A 265 -15.52 6.51 1.25
C THR A 265 -16.00 7.79 1.93
N ALA A 266 -16.70 7.67 3.06
CA ALA A 266 -17.13 8.83 3.85
C ALA A 266 -15.95 9.64 4.39
N MET A 267 -14.85 9.01 4.78
CA MET A 267 -13.61 9.68 5.17
C MET A 267 -12.93 10.33 3.94
N ALA A 268 -12.75 9.57 2.87
CA ALA A 268 -12.07 10.04 1.65
C ALA A 268 -12.79 11.23 0.99
N SER A 269 -14.13 11.30 1.06
CA SER A 269 -14.90 12.43 0.51
C SER A 269 -14.65 13.76 1.23
N ARG A 270 -14.17 13.71 2.48
CA ARG A 270 -13.78 14.89 3.26
C ARG A 270 -12.29 15.22 3.17
N SER A 271 -11.53 14.37 2.52
CA SER A 271 -10.09 14.53 2.32
C SER A 271 -9.74 15.11 0.96
N SER A 272 -8.46 15.39 0.75
CA SER A 272 -7.94 15.82 -0.55
C SER A 272 -7.82 14.70 -1.59
N ARG A 273 -8.24 13.47 -1.24
CA ARG A 273 -7.97 12.28 -2.06
C ARG A 273 -8.57 12.31 -3.45
N PHE A 274 -9.79 12.85 -3.59
CA PHE A 274 -10.48 12.96 -4.88
C PHE A 274 -10.07 14.19 -5.69
N ASP A 275 -9.53 15.22 -5.02
CA ASP A 275 -9.18 16.51 -5.64
C ASP A 275 -7.69 16.58 -6.03
N GLN A 276 -6.98 15.47 -5.98
CA GLN A 276 -5.57 15.46 -6.32
C GLN A 276 -5.35 15.77 -7.81
N PRO A 277 -4.46 16.72 -8.14
CA PRO A 277 -4.14 17.06 -9.52
C PRO A 277 -3.54 15.86 -10.25
N GLU A 278 -3.72 15.83 -11.57
CA GLU A 278 -3.26 14.72 -12.42
C GLU A 278 -1.77 14.42 -12.22
N ARG A 279 -0.97 15.45 -12.05
CA ARG A 279 0.46 15.34 -11.77
C ARG A 279 0.76 14.47 -10.54
N ILE A 280 -0.05 14.51 -9.48
CA ILE A 280 0.10 13.68 -8.27
C ILE A 280 -0.41 12.27 -8.54
N ARG A 281 -1.51 12.12 -9.27
CA ARG A 281 -2.08 10.80 -9.61
C ARG A 281 -1.16 10.00 -10.53
N THR A 282 -0.51 10.65 -11.50
CA THR A 282 0.42 10.02 -12.45
C THR A 282 1.87 10.02 -11.96
N TYR A 283 2.12 10.45 -10.71
CA TYR A 283 3.42 10.30 -10.08
C TYR A 283 3.83 8.82 -10.05
N TRP A 284 5.12 8.52 -10.16
CA TRP A 284 5.63 7.15 -10.32
C TRP A 284 5.00 6.40 -11.51
N SER A 285 4.86 7.06 -12.65
CA SER A 285 4.67 6.38 -13.92
C SER A 285 5.93 5.59 -14.30
N VAL A 286 5.77 4.44 -14.94
CA VAL A 286 6.92 3.69 -15.46
C VAL A 286 7.53 4.49 -16.61
N HIS A 287 8.78 4.91 -16.47
CA HIS A 287 9.49 5.52 -17.60
C HIS A 287 9.79 4.47 -18.67
N PRO A 288 9.58 4.72 -19.97
CA PRO A 288 9.79 3.71 -21.02
C PRO A 288 11.17 3.05 -20.97
N ALA A 289 12.24 3.80 -20.68
CA ALA A 289 13.58 3.25 -20.54
C ALA A 289 13.71 2.27 -19.36
N THR A 290 12.91 2.41 -18.30
CA THR A 290 12.96 1.50 -17.15
C THR A 290 12.30 0.16 -17.43
N LEU A 291 11.53 0.01 -18.53
CA LEU A 291 10.98 -1.27 -18.94
C LEU A 291 12.06 -2.31 -19.27
N VAL A 292 13.27 -1.89 -19.58
CA VAL A 292 14.41 -2.81 -19.75
C VAL A 292 14.60 -3.68 -18.51
N GLN A 293 14.28 -3.17 -17.32
CA GLN A 293 14.34 -3.94 -16.07
C GLN A 293 13.43 -5.18 -16.08
N ALA A 294 12.38 -5.22 -16.91
CA ALA A 294 11.51 -6.40 -16.97
C ALA A 294 12.27 -7.67 -17.40
N VAL A 295 13.32 -7.50 -18.19
CA VAL A 295 14.15 -8.60 -18.72
C VAL A 295 15.64 -8.50 -18.35
N VAL A 296 16.09 -7.38 -17.80
CA VAL A 296 17.47 -7.18 -17.35
C VAL A 296 17.48 -6.83 -15.86
N PRO A 297 18.10 -7.60 -14.97
CA PRO A 297 18.03 -7.43 -13.53
C PRO A 297 18.93 -6.28 -13.04
N VAL A 298 18.61 -5.04 -13.42
CA VAL A 298 19.30 -3.84 -12.95
C VAL A 298 18.50 -3.20 -11.81
N PRO A 299 18.96 -3.22 -10.57
CA PRO A 299 18.26 -2.61 -9.46
C PRO A 299 18.50 -1.08 -9.43
N LEU A 300 17.89 -0.36 -10.38
CA LEU A 300 18.10 1.08 -10.52
C LEU A 300 17.89 1.87 -9.22
N GLY A 301 16.94 1.45 -8.37
CA GLY A 301 16.70 2.09 -7.07
C GLY A 301 17.82 1.91 -6.06
N ALA A 302 18.68 0.90 -6.23
CA ALA A 302 19.82 0.64 -5.35
C ALA A 302 21.11 1.32 -5.84
N LEU A 303 21.10 1.89 -7.06
CA LEU A 303 22.24 2.60 -7.60
C LEU A 303 22.24 4.07 -7.14
N PRO A 304 23.39 4.66 -6.87
CA PRO A 304 23.55 6.09 -6.60
C PRO A 304 23.41 6.89 -7.92
N LEU A 305 22.20 6.97 -8.44
CA LEU A 305 21.92 7.69 -9.69
C LEU A 305 22.21 9.17 -9.53
N SER A 306 22.71 9.81 -10.59
CA SER A 306 22.84 11.27 -10.67
C SER A 306 21.47 11.94 -10.52
N ASP A 307 21.43 13.21 -10.08
CA ASP A 307 20.18 13.93 -9.87
C ASP A 307 19.39 14.06 -11.18
N GLU A 308 20.09 14.21 -12.33
CA GLU A 308 19.49 14.23 -13.66
C GLU A 308 18.86 12.88 -14.01
N ALA A 309 19.60 11.79 -13.83
CA ALA A 309 19.10 10.44 -14.10
C ALA A 309 17.93 10.09 -13.15
N ARG A 310 18.05 10.42 -11.88
CA ARG A 310 16.98 10.22 -10.89
C ARG A 310 15.72 11.03 -11.22
N SER A 311 15.91 12.30 -11.59
CA SER A 311 14.81 13.18 -11.99
C SER A 311 14.11 12.67 -13.25
N ALA A 312 14.88 12.23 -14.24
CA ALA A 312 14.32 11.70 -15.49
C ALA A 312 13.55 10.40 -15.28
N LEU A 313 14.12 9.45 -14.52
CA LEU A 313 13.57 8.10 -14.38
C LEU A 313 12.51 7.99 -13.26
N PHE A 314 12.66 8.74 -12.17
CA PHE A 314 11.86 8.60 -10.93
C PHE A 314 11.39 9.92 -10.30
N GLU A 315 11.46 11.02 -11.06
CA GLU A 315 10.97 12.34 -10.60
C GLU A 315 11.62 12.80 -9.28
N SER A 316 12.94 12.60 -9.17
CA SER A 316 13.75 12.95 -7.98
C SER A 316 13.43 12.15 -6.70
N ARG A 317 12.66 11.06 -6.81
CA ARG A 317 12.36 10.16 -5.68
C ARG A 317 12.90 8.75 -5.91
N GLU A 318 12.82 7.94 -4.88
CA GLU A 318 13.06 6.51 -5.01
C GLU A 318 11.97 5.85 -5.85
N PRO A 319 12.29 4.77 -6.62
CA PRO A 319 11.30 4.03 -7.39
C PRO A 319 10.23 3.45 -6.46
N PHE A 320 8.96 3.52 -6.87
CA PHE A 320 7.86 2.94 -6.08
C PHE A 320 7.98 1.42 -5.96
N LEU A 321 8.28 0.73 -7.06
CA LEU A 321 8.65 -0.68 -7.07
C LEU A 321 10.18 -0.79 -7.14
N LEU A 322 10.77 -1.53 -6.22
CA LEU A 322 12.22 -1.70 -6.12
C LEU A 322 12.78 -2.52 -7.28
N SER A 323 11.98 -3.44 -7.84
CA SER A 323 12.34 -4.28 -8.98
C SER A 323 11.15 -4.44 -9.93
N LEU A 324 11.38 -4.25 -11.23
CA LEU A 324 10.43 -4.58 -12.29
C LEU A 324 10.77 -5.91 -12.97
N TYR A 325 11.75 -6.65 -12.47
CA TYR A 325 12.28 -7.84 -13.12
C TYR A 325 11.27 -8.99 -13.17
N LEU A 326 11.01 -9.47 -14.38
CA LEU A 326 10.09 -10.57 -14.68
C LEU A 326 10.83 -11.84 -15.14
N GLY A 327 12.14 -11.79 -15.29
CA GLY A 327 13.02 -12.87 -15.68
C GLY A 327 13.35 -12.92 -17.18
N LEU A 328 14.63 -12.82 -17.52
CA LEU A 328 15.11 -12.99 -18.91
C LEU A 328 14.88 -14.44 -19.37
N ALA A 329 15.20 -15.39 -18.52
CA ALA A 329 15.00 -16.82 -18.76
C ALA A 329 13.50 -17.15 -18.92
N ALA A 330 12.62 -16.59 -18.10
CA ALA A 330 11.15 -16.70 -18.25
C ALA A 330 10.68 -16.08 -19.56
N GLY A 331 11.32 -14.99 -20.02
CA GLY A 331 11.04 -14.32 -21.28
C GLY A 331 11.18 -15.24 -22.51
N VAL A 332 12.14 -16.13 -22.52
CA VAL A 332 12.28 -17.14 -23.58
C VAL A 332 11.05 -18.04 -23.67
N LEU A 333 10.52 -18.44 -22.52
CA LEU A 333 9.29 -19.27 -22.44
C LEU A 333 8.05 -18.45 -22.84
N VAL A 334 7.97 -17.18 -22.45
CA VAL A 334 6.89 -16.27 -22.86
C VAL A 334 6.88 -16.12 -24.39
N LEU A 335 8.02 -15.93 -25.02
CA LEU A 335 8.14 -15.89 -26.48
C LEU A 335 7.66 -17.21 -27.10
N ALA A 336 8.05 -18.36 -26.53
CA ALA A 336 7.58 -19.66 -27.00
C ALA A 336 6.05 -19.78 -26.93
N ALA A 337 5.42 -19.34 -25.84
CA ALA A 337 3.97 -19.34 -25.70
C ALA A 337 3.27 -18.49 -26.78
N ILE A 338 3.75 -17.25 -26.98
CA ILE A 338 3.15 -16.28 -27.92
C ILE A 338 3.23 -16.79 -29.37
N VAL A 339 4.39 -17.34 -29.73
CA VAL A 339 4.60 -17.87 -31.09
C VAL A 339 3.73 -19.10 -31.33
N GLU A 340 3.61 -20.00 -30.34
CA GLU A 340 2.97 -21.29 -30.50
C GLU A 340 1.43 -21.25 -30.43
N THR A 341 0.84 -20.42 -29.56
CA THR A 341 -0.59 -20.53 -29.23
C THR A 341 -1.38 -19.21 -29.43
N ARG A 342 -2.60 -19.33 -29.99
CA ARG A 342 -3.52 -18.18 -30.08
C ARG A 342 -3.96 -17.67 -28.70
N ALA A 343 -4.15 -18.58 -27.74
CA ALA A 343 -4.52 -18.21 -26.39
C ALA A 343 -3.45 -17.34 -25.72
N ALA A 344 -2.17 -17.70 -25.86
CA ALA A 344 -1.07 -16.89 -25.33
C ALA A 344 -0.99 -15.50 -26.01
N ARG A 345 -1.30 -15.41 -27.30
CA ARG A 345 -1.36 -14.10 -27.98
C ARG A 345 -2.44 -13.19 -27.43
N ALA A 346 -3.61 -13.75 -27.07
CA ALA A 346 -4.66 -12.98 -26.40
C ALA A 346 -4.22 -12.50 -25.01
N VAL A 347 -3.54 -13.34 -24.22
CA VAL A 347 -2.98 -12.96 -22.94
C VAL A 347 -1.88 -11.90 -23.11
N ALA A 348 -1.03 -12.04 -24.13
CA ALA A 348 0.02 -11.06 -24.44
C ALA A 348 -0.56 -9.69 -24.86
N LEU A 349 -1.69 -9.66 -25.56
CA LEU A 349 -2.39 -8.41 -25.85
C LEU A 349 -2.88 -7.72 -24.58
N VAL A 350 -3.47 -8.48 -23.65
CA VAL A 350 -3.87 -7.92 -22.34
C VAL A 350 -2.64 -7.42 -21.57
N LEU A 351 -1.54 -8.17 -21.60
CA LEU A 351 -0.26 -7.74 -21.00
C LEU A 351 0.21 -6.42 -21.61
N ALA A 352 0.17 -6.26 -22.92
CA ALA A 352 0.56 -5.02 -23.58
C ALA A 352 -0.31 -3.83 -23.14
N VAL A 353 -1.64 -4.01 -23.04
CA VAL A 353 -2.54 -2.97 -22.52
C VAL A 353 -2.21 -2.62 -21.07
N VAL A 354 -1.95 -3.60 -20.24
CA VAL A 354 -1.57 -3.42 -18.83
C VAL A 354 -0.26 -2.63 -18.73
N VAL A 355 0.75 -2.95 -19.55
CA VAL A 355 2.01 -2.19 -19.58
C VAL A 355 1.78 -0.76 -20.08
N LEU A 356 0.94 -0.53 -21.09
CA LEU A 356 0.59 0.81 -21.55
C LEU A 356 -0.05 1.65 -20.42
N LEU A 357 -0.89 1.05 -19.58
CA LEU A 357 -1.46 1.72 -18.41
C LEU A 357 -0.38 2.04 -17.35
N ALA A 358 0.60 1.17 -17.17
CA ALA A 358 1.71 1.39 -16.24
C ALA A 358 2.63 2.54 -16.66
N LEU A 359 2.74 2.83 -17.96
CA LEU A 359 3.48 3.99 -18.48
C LEU A 359 2.85 5.33 -18.06
N GLY A 360 1.62 5.34 -17.58
CA GLY A 360 0.97 6.50 -16.97
C GLY A 360 1.05 7.76 -17.83
N ARG A 361 1.78 8.78 -17.35
CA ARG A 361 1.95 10.07 -18.06
C ARG A 361 2.68 9.98 -19.40
N HIS A 362 3.44 8.90 -19.64
CA HIS A 362 4.19 8.70 -20.86
C HIS A 362 3.32 8.19 -22.04
N THR A 363 2.06 7.86 -21.76
CA THR A 363 1.05 7.49 -22.76
C THR A 363 -0.32 8.03 -22.37
N PRO A 364 -1.24 8.26 -23.32
CA PRO A 364 -2.59 8.72 -23.00
C PRO A 364 -3.48 7.64 -22.34
N ALA A 365 -3.04 6.39 -22.30
CA ALA A 365 -3.88 5.26 -21.88
C ALA A 365 -4.45 5.43 -20.46
N PHE A 366 -3.63 5.84 -19.50
CA PHE A 366 -4.08 6.05 -18.11
C PHE A 366 -5.07 7.21 -17.98
N ALA A 367 -4.79 8.32 -18.66
CA ALA A 367 -5.69 9.49 -18.70
C ALA A 367 -7.03 9.14 -19.32
N VAL A 368 -7.04 8.42 -20.45
CA VAL A 368 -8.28 7.94 -21.12
C VAL A 368 -9.11 7.07 -20.19
N VAL A 369 -8.51 6.08 -19.54
CA VAL A 369 -9.23 5.18 -18.62
C VAL A 369 -9.81 5.94 -17.42
N THR A 370 -9.05 6.83 -16.80
CA THR A 370 -9.53 7.61 -15.65
C THR A 370 -10.54 8.70 -16.02
N THR A 371 -10.60 9.09 -17.29
CA THR A 371 -11.64 9.99 -17.82
C THR A 371 -12.93 9.24 -18.10
N LEU A 372 -12.83 8.06 -18.72
CA LEU A 372 -14.00 7.22 -19.04
C LEU A 372 -14.64 6.60 -17.79
N ILE A 373 -13.85 6.35 -16.74
CA ILE A 373 -14.31 5.73 -15.50
C ILE A 373 -13.91 6.64 -14.32
N PRO A 374 -14.68 7.72 -14.05
CA PRO A 374 -14.33 8.75 -13.05
C PRO A 374 -14.00 8.22 -11.66
N PRO A 375 -14.64 7.16 -11.12
CA PRO A 375 -14.25 6.60 -9.82
C PRO A 375 -12.79 6.14 -9.74
N LEU A 376 -12.16 5.81 -10.88
CA LEU A 376 -10.75 5.43 -10.91
C LEU A 376 -9.78 6.61 -10.69
N ARG A 377 -10.26 7.85 -10.64
CA ARG A 377 -9.44 9.03 -10.31
C ARG A 377 -8.88 8.99 -8.89
N ILE A 378 -9.42 8.16 -8.02
CA ILE A 378 -8.88 7.92 -6.67
C ILE A 378 -7.54 7.16 -6.71
N LEU A 379 -7.28 6.41 -7.80
CA LEU A 379 -6.06 5.63 -7.97
C LEU A 379 -4.86 6.55 -8.24
N ARG A 380 -3.73 6.17 -7.67
CA ARG A 380 -2.45 6.87 -7.83
C ARG A 380 -1.36 5.88 -8.24
N TYR A 381 -0.32 6.43 -8.87
CA TYR A 381 0.94 5.72 -9.13
C TYR A 381 0.76 4.55 -10.11
N PRO A 382 0.77 4.85 -11.43
CA PRO A 382 0.53 3.86 -12.49
C PRO A 382 1.46 2.66 -12.47
N VAL A 383 2.68 2.79 -11.92
CA VAL A 383 3.64 1.68 -11.79
C VAL A 383 3.06 0.46 -11.05
N LYS A 384 2.09 0.64 -10.17
CA LYS A 384 1.42 -0.45 -9.45
C LYS A 384 0.79 -1.48 -10.40
N VAL A 385 0.42 -1.04 -11.61
CA VAL A 385 -0.18 -1.90 -12.62
C VAL A 385 0.79 -3.00 -13.09
N MET A 386 2.11 -2.81 -12.88
CA MET A 386 3.12 -3.83 -13.21
C MET A 386 2.95 -5.15 -12.46
N VAL A 387 2.23 -5.17 -11.32
CA VAL A 387 1.92 -6.44 -10.64
C VAL A 387 0.95 -7.30 -11.47
N ALA A 388 -0.02 -6.69 -12.17
CA ALA A 388 -0.88 -7.41 -13.09
C ALA A 388 -0.10 -7.90 -14.33
N ALA A 389 0.86 -7.08 -14.82
CA ALA A 389 1.78 -7.51 -15.88
C ALA A 389 2.60 -8.73 -15.45
N ALA A 390 3.10 -8.75 -14.21
CA ALA A 390 3.85 -9.88 -13.67
C ALA A 390 3.01 -11.18 -13.61
N LEU A 391 1.75 -11.10 -13.22
CA LEU A 391 0.87 -12.27 -13.21
C LEU A 391 0.62 -12.80 -14.63
N LEU A 392 0.33 -11.92 -15.58
CA LEU A 392 0.12 -12.31 -16.98
C LEU A 392 1.39 -12.90 -17.60
N TRP A 393 2.56 -12.31 -17.31
CA TRP A 393 3.86 -12.83 -17.71
C TRP A 393 4.10 -14.23 -17.15
N ALA A 394 3.82 -14.43 -15.87
CA ALA A 394 3.93 -15.74 -15.22
C ALA A 394 3.01 -16.78 -15.86
N MET A 395 1.76 -16.42 -16.17
CA MET A 395 0.84 -17.31 -16.89
C MET A 395 1.37 -17.68 -18.28
N LEU A 396 1.94 -16.71 -19.01
CA LEU A 396 2.55 -16.95 -20.32
C LEU A 396 3.78 -17.85 -20.21
N ALA A 397 4.63 -17.68 -19.20
CA ALA A 397 5.79 -18.55 -18.96
C ALA A 397 5.37 -20.01 -18.73
N GLY A 398 4.31 -20.25 -17.94
CA GLY A 398 3.74 -21.58 -17.75
C GLY A 398 3.17 -22.18 -19.05
N MET A 399 2.48 -21.40 -19.84
CA MET A 399 2.02 -21.82 -21.19
C MET A 399 3.18 -22.15 -22.12
N GLY A 400 4.30 -21.41 -21.99
CA GLY A 400 5.52 -21.63 -22.77
C GLY A 400 6.22 -22.94 -22.44
N ALA A 401 6.30 -23.27 -21.16
CA ALA A 401 6.82 -24.58 -20.73
C ALA A 401 6.00 -25.73 -21.32
N ASP A 402 4.67 -25.60 -21.36
CA ASP A 402 3.79 -26.57 -22.00
C ASP A 402 3.98 -26.64 -23.53
N ALA A 403 4.28 -25.49 -24.14
CA ALA A 403 4.52 -25.41 -25.58
C ALA A 403 5.83 -26.12 -26.00
N LEU A 404 6.86 -26.07 -25.15
CA LEU A 404 8.13 -26.77 -25.42
C LEU A 404 7.96 -28.30 -25.53
N GLY A 405 6.98 -28.87 -24.86
CA GLY A 405 6.67 -30.31 -24.92
C GLY A 405 5.97 -30.77 -26.22
N ARG A 406 5.60 -29.84 -27.13
CA ARG A 406 4.88 -30.15 -28.39
C ARG A 406 5.81 -30.05 -29.59
N THR A 407 6.07 -31.14 -30.27
CA THR A 407 7.20 -31.29 -31.21
C THR A 407 6.96 -30.78 -32.64
N ASP A 408 5.82 -30.19 -32.96
CA ASP A 408 5.35 -30.19 -34.38
C ASP A 408 5.68 -28.95 -35.24
N ARG A 409 6.50 -27.96 -34.76
CA ARG A 409 6.65 -26.69 -35.49
C ARG A 409 8.07 -26.09 -35.45
N ARG A 410 9.03 -26.74 -36.14
CA ARG A 410 10.44 -26.34 -36.22
C ARG A 410 10.67 -24.85 -36.55
N ARG A 411 9.95 -24.31 -37.53
CA ARG A 411 10.11 -22.89 -37.96
C ARG A 411 9.80 -21.90 -36.84
N ARG A 412 8.72 -22.13 -36.09
CA ARG A 412 8.31 -21.23 -34.99
C ARG A 412 9.32 -21.23 -33.85
N ARG A 413 9.90 -22.38 -33.54
CA ARG A 413 10.96 -22.47 -32.51
C ARG A 413 12.23 -21.76 -32.92
N LEU A 414 12.60 -21.81 -34.21
CA LEU A 414 13.72 -21.02 -34.72
C LEU A 414 13.46 -19.51 -34.58
N THR A 415 12.21 -19.06 -34.77
CA THR A 415 11.85 -17.65 -34.52
C THR A 415 12.01 -17.27 -33.04
N VAL A 416 11.54 -18.14 -32.11
CA VAL A 416 11.72 -17.92 -30.65
C VAL A 416 13.19 -17.83 -30.29
N LEU A 417 14.02 -18.74 -30.84
CA LEU A 417 15.45 -18.76 -30.56
C LEU A 417 16.16 -17.54 -31.14
N ALA A 418 15.79 -17.10 -32.34
CA ALA A 418 16.34 -15.88 -32.90
C ALA A 418 16.03 -14.63 -32.05
N LEU A 419 14.77 -14.47 -31.64
CA LEU A 419 14.37 -13.39 -30.74
C LEU A 419 15.05 -13.47 -29.36
N ALA A 420 15.18 -14.69 -28.82
CA ALA A 420 15.87 -14.93 -27.56
C ALA A 420 17.36 -14.57 -27.66
N VAL A 421 18.04 -14.94 -28.75
CA VAL A 421 19.45 -14.59 -29.01
C VAL A 421 19.64 -13.07 -29.03
N VAL A 422 18.73 -12.32 -29.64
CA VAL A 422 18.80 -10.85 -29.66
C VAL A 422 18.65 -10.29 -28.23
N ALA A 423 17.63 -10.72 -27.48
CA ALA A 423 17.41 -10.25 -26.12
C ALA A 423 18.58 -10.61 -25.17
N ILE A 424 19.09 -11.83 -25.27
CA ILE A 424 20.24 -12.33 -24.50
C ILE A 424 21.50 -11.53 -24.89
N GLY A 425 21.73 -11.29 -26.20
CA GLY A 425 22.86 -10.54 -26.70
C GLY A 425 22.87 -9.08 -26.20
N LEU A 426 21.71 -8.41 -26.22
CA LEU A 426 21.58 -7.05 -25.67
C LEU A 426 21.83 -7.03 -24.14
N ALA A 427 21.30 -7.99 -23.40
CA ALA A 427 21.54 -8.08 -21.96
C ALA A 427 23.03 -8.39 -21.68
N ALA A 428 23.63 -9.31 -22.44
CA ALA A 428 25.06 -9.63 -22.31
C ALA A 428 25.93 -8.40 -22.57
N SER A 429 25.62 -7.61 -23.60
CA SER A 429 26.35 -6.38 -23.93
C SER A 429 26.31 -5.39 -22.77
N LEU A 430 25.14 -5.21 -22.12
CA LEU A 430 25.03 -4.35 -20.95
C LEU A 430 25.83 -4.91 -19.75
N GLY A 431 25.76 -6.21 -19.50
CA GLY A 431 26.51 -6.85 -18.41
C GLY A 431 28.03 -6.73 -18.62
N ILE A 432 28.51 -6.97 -19.84
CA ILE A 432 29.93 -6.83 -20.20
C ILE A 432 30.36 -5.37 -20.08
N ALA A 433 29.59 -4.42 -20.60
CA ALA A 433 29.89 -2.98 -20.49
C ALA A 433 29.95 -2.54 -19.00
N SER A 434 29.04 -3.01 -18.16
CA SER A 434 29.05 -2.71 -16.70
C SER A 434 30.27 -3.28 -15.98
N ALA A 435 30.83 -4.40 -16.48
CA ALA A 435 32.04 -5.00 -15.92
C ALA A 435 33.32 -4.37 -16.42
N THR A 436 33.39 -4.03 -17.74
CA THR A 436 34.62 -3.62 -18.42
C THR A 436 34.79 -2.11 -18.51
N ARG A 437 33.68 -1.33 -18.42
CA ARG A 437 33.67 0.13 -18.56
C ARG A 437 32.85 0.79 -17.43
N PRO A 438 33.11 0.45 -16.16
CA PRO A 438 32.32 0.98 -15.06
C PRO A 438 32.41 2.50 -14.91
N ASP A 439 33.58 3.10 -15.22
CA ASP A 439 33.79 4.54 -15.11
C ASP A 439 33.02 5.33 -16.18
N GLU A 440 32.95 4.85 -17.42
CA GLU A 440 32.16 5.48 -18.48
C GLU A 440 30.67 5.46 -18.15
N LEU A 441 30.15 4.30 -17.77
CA LEU A 441 28.76 4.16 -17.40
C LEU A 441 28.42 4.90 -16.10
N GLY A 442 29.34 4.87 -15.12
CA GLY A 442 29.19 5.58 -13.88
C GLY A 442 29.14 7.09 -14.08
N ALA A 443 30.04 7.64 -14.90
CA ALA A 443 30.06 9.07 -15.21
C ALA A 443 28.77 9.53 -15.92
N ALA A 444 28.16 8.65 -16.74
CA ALA A 444 26.93 8.98 -17.47
C ALA A 444 25.67 8.95 -16.61
N PHE A 445 25.59 8.05 -15.60
CA PHE A 445 24.33 7.77 -14.90
C PHE A 445 24.42 7.84 -13.38
N LEU A 446 25.61 7.75 -12.79
CA LEU A 446 25.80 7.67 -11.35
C LEU A 446 26.35 8.98 -10.77
N GLN A 447 25.88 9.32 -9.57
CA GLN A 447 26.43 10.43 -8.80
C GLN A 447 27.71 9.96 -8.06
N ARG A 448 28.75 10.78 -8.05
CA ARG A 448 29.97 10.54 -7.28
C ARG A 448 30.35 11.76 -6.46
N ARG A 449 30.57 11.54 -5.18
CA ARG A 449 31.15 12.53 -4.27
C ARG A 449 32.65 12.27 -4.14
N ALA A 450 33.38 13.27 -3.66
CA ALA A 450 34.85 13.18 -3.56
C ALA A 450 35.38 11.99 -2.76
N LEU A 451 34.60 11.50 -1.80
CA LEU A 451 34.97 10.36 -0.93
C LEU A 451 34.27 9.05 -1.30
N ASP A 452 33.48 9.02 -2.39
CA ASP A 452 32.77 7.81 -2.78
C ASP A 452 33.71 6.76 -3.38
N PRO A 453 33.44 5.47 -3.17
CA PRO A 453 34.21 4.39 -3.78
C PRO A 453 34.12 4.42 -5.31
N PRO A 454 35.03 3.77 -6.02
CA PRO A 454 34.98 3.68 -7.49
C PRO A 454 33.62 3.18 -8.00
N PHE A 455 33.20 3.63 -9.19
CA PHE A 455 31.94 3.20 -9.78
C PHE A 455 31.83 1.67 -9.96
N SER A 456 32.96 0.98 -10.07
CA SER A 456 33.01 -0.48 -10.11
C SER A 456 32.32 -1.14 -8.90
N VAL A 457 32.42 -0.52 -7.72
CA VAL A 457 31.77 -1.05 -6.49
C VAL A 457 30.24 -1.14 -6.67
N ALA A 458 29.62 -0.19 -7.36
CA ALA A 458 28.19 -0.20 -7.67
C ALA A 458 27.86 -1.07 -8.91
N LEU A 459 28.68 -1.05 -9.95
CA LEU A 459 28.36 -1.64 -11.25
C LEU A 459 28.80 -3.09 -11.41
N VAL A 460 29.86 -3.56 -10.72
CA VAL A 460 30.27 -4.98 -10.77
C VAL A 460 29.19 -5.92 -10.24
N PRO A 461 28.49 -5.62 -9.11
CA PRO A 461 27.36 -6.44 -8.69
C PRO A 461 26.21 -6.49 -9.73
N VAL A 462 25.95 -5.37 -10.43
CA VAL A 462 24.99 -5.33 -11.53
C VAL A 462 25.44 -6.23 -12.67
N ALA A 463 26.69 -6.10 -13.12
CA ALA A 463 27.26 -6.94 -14.16
C ALA A 463 27.12 -8.43 -13.82
N ARG A 464 27.45 -8.83 -12.59
CA ARG A 464 27.30 -10.21 -12.11
C ARG A 464 25.85 -10.69 -12.24
N ARG A 465 24.86 -9.91 -11.76
CA ARG A 465 23.43 -10.30 -11.85
C ARG A 465 22.99 -10.43 -13.31
N VAL A 466 23.35 -9.49 -14.16
CA VAL A 466 22.98 -9.51 -15.58
C VAL A 466 23.61 -10.70 -16.29
N LEU A 467 24.89 -10.99 -16.07
CA LEU A 467 25.57 -12.12 -16.71
C LEU A 467 25.06 -13.47 -16.21
N LEU A 468 24.67 -13.59 -14.95
CA LEU A 468 23.98 -14.78 -14.45
C LEU A 468 22.62 -14.97 -15.14
N ALA A 469 21.82 -13.92 -15.27
CA ALA A 469 20.54 -13.97 -15.98
C ALA A 469 20.72 -14.37 -17.45
N VAL A 470 21.76 -13.85 -18.11
CA VAL A 470 22.17 -14.26 -19.46
C VAL A 470 22.52 -15.74 -19.53
N GLY A 471 23.29 -16.24 -18.55
CA GLY A 471 23.62 -17.67 -18.44
C GLY A 471 22.37 -18.54 -18.29
N PHE A 472 21.46 -18.19 -17.39
CA PHE A 472 20.20 -18.90 -17.19
C PHE A 472 19.30 -18.86 -18.43
N ALA A 473 19.17 -17.70 -19.08
CA ALA A 473 18.39 -17.57 -20.30
C ALA A 473 18.98 -18.38 -21.47
N THR A 474 20.31 -18.41 -21.56
CA THR A 474 21.02 -19.27 -22.55
C THR A 474 20.75 -20.74 -22.29
N ALA A 475 20.76 -21.18 -21.02
CA ALA A 475 20.44 -22.56 -20.64
C ALA A 475 18.98 -22.92 -21.00
N VAL A 476 18.04 -22.00 -20.79
CA VAL A 476 16.63 -22.18 -21.22
C VAL A 476 16.53 -22.26 -22.73
N GLY A 477 17.26 -21.42 -23.47
CA GLY A 477 17.33 -21.46 -24.93
C GLY A 477 17.90 -22.80 -25.43
N ALA A 478 18.98 -23.28 -24.82
CA ALA A 478 19.57 -24.59 -25.12
C ALA A 478 18.57 -25.74 -24.82
N ALA A 479 17.87 -25.69 -23.67
CA ALA A 479 16.83 -26.67 -23.37
C ALA A 479 15.69 -26.64 -24.41
N ALA A 480 15.31 -25.44 -24.88
CA ALA A 480 14.33 -25.27 -25.95
C ALA A 480 14.81 -25.86 -27.29
N LEU A 481 16.11 -25.72 -27.62
CA LEU A 481 16.73 -26.38 -28.78
C LEU A 481 16.71 -27.90 -28.65
N LEU A 482 17.13 -28.42 -27.49
CA LEU A 482 17.15 -29.85 -27.22
C LEU A 482 15.76 -30.47 -27.25
N ALA A 483 14.72 -29.69 -26.91
CA ALA A 483 13.33 -30.10 -27.01
C ALA A 483 12.85 -30.31 -28.47
N LEU A 484 13.63 -29.93 -29.49
CA LEU A 484 13.35 -30.26 -30.89
C LEU A 484 13.54 -31.74 -31.19
N ALA A 485 14.34 -32.44 -30.38
CA ALA A 485 14.54 -33.89 -30.54
C ALA A 485 13.41 -34.67 -29.85
N PRO A 486 12.87 -35.73 -30.49
CA PRO A 486 11.79 -36.54 -29.91
C PRO A 486 12.20 -37.20 -28.58
N GLY A 487 11.25 -37.35 -27.66
CA GLY A 487 11.46 -38.06 -26.40
C GLY A 487 12.09 -37.27 -25.23
N ARG A 488 12.51 -36.01 -25.44
CA ARG A 488 13.22 -35.22 -24.40
C ARG A 488 12.26 -34.34 -23.56
N ARG A 489 11.29 -34.98 -22.86
CA ARG A 489 10.30 -34.26 -21.99
C ARG A 489 10.95 -33.57 -20.79
N TRP A 490 12.13 -33.96 -20.36
CA TRP A 490 12.87 -33.38 -19.23
C TRP A 490 13.33 -31.92 -19.51
N THR A 491 13.43 -31.53 -20.79
CA THR A 491 13.91 -30.19 -21.17
C THR A 491 12.99 -29.08 -20.65
N ALA A 492 11.68 -29.29 -20.61
CA ALA A 492 10.75 -28.32 -20.04
C ALA A 492 10.95 -28.15 -18.52
N THR A 493 11.29 -29.23 -17.81
CA THR A 493 11.59 -29.17 -16.38
C THR A 493 12.88 -28.38 -16.12
N VAL A 494 13.92 -28.67 -16.91
CA VAL A 494 15.21 -27.95 -16.79
C VAL A 494 15.05 -26.47 -17.12
N ALA A 495 14.33 -26.14 -18.19
CA ALA A 495 14.02 -24.76 -18.54
C ALA A 495 13.26 -24.04 -17.42
N SER A 496 12.30 -24.71 -16.80
CA SER A 496 11.55 -24.19 -15.67
C SER A 496 12.45 -23.93 -14.45
N LEU A 497 13.35 -24.84 -14.14
CA LEU A 497 14.30 -24.70 -13.04
C LEU A 497 15.19 -23.47 -13.24
N PHE A 498 15.81 -23.32 -14.42
CA PHE A 498 16.64 -22.17 -14.69
C PHE A 498 15.88 -20.84 -14.67
N ALA A 499 14.62 -20.80 -15.13
CA ALA A 499 13.79 -19.60 -15.05
C ALA A 499 13.45 -19.22 -13.60
N ILE A 500 13.26 -20.20 -12.71
CA ILE A 500 13.02 -19.94 -11.28
C ILE A 500 14.30 -19.44 -10.60
N VAL A 501 15.44 -20.09 -10.86
CA VAL A 501 16.74 -19.72 -10.28
C VAL A 501 17.14 -18.32 -10.72
N ASP A 502 16.92 -17.96 -11.99
CA ASP A 502 17.14 -16.60 -12.51
C ASP A 502 16.42 -15.54 -11.65
N LEU A 503 15.14 -15.74 -11.38
CA LEU A 503 14.35 -14.81 -10.58
C LEU A 503 14.75 -14.78 -9.10
N LEU A 504 15.09 -15.93 -8.52
CA LEU A 504 15.55 -16.00 -7.14
C LEU A 504 16.87 -15.24 -6.95
N VAL A 505 17.83 -15.46 -7.85
CA VAL A 505 19.14 -14.78 -7.80
C VAL A 505 19.00 -13.27 -8.08
N ALA A 506 18.20 -12.90 -9.07
CA ALA A 506 18.01 -11.50 -9.43
C ALA A 506 17.34 -10.67 -8.33
N ASN A 507 16.40 -11.26 -7.59
CA ASN A 507 15.66 -10.59 -6.53
C ASN A 507 16.16 -10.93 -5.11
N GLU A 508 17.34 -11.58 -5.00
CA GLU A 508 18.00 -11.81 -3.71
C GLU A 508 18.24 -10.48 -2.98
N GLY A 509 17.86 -10.42 -1.70
CA GLY A 509 18.03 -9.23 -0.87
C GLY A 509 17.13 -8.05 -1.24
N LEU A 510 16.12 -8.24 -2.12
CA LEU A 510 15.19 -7.18 -2.51
C LEU A 510 14.39 -6.66 -1.30
N ASN A 511 13.97 -7.55 -0.42
CA ASN A 511 13.26 -7.22 0.82
C ASN A 511 14.22 -7.35 1.99
N ARG A 512 14.75 -6.22 2.43
CA ARG A 512 15.74 -6.18 3.51
C ARG A 512 15.10 -6.52 4.85
N THR A 513 15.87 -7.22 5.68
CA THR A 513 15.47 -7.61 7.03
C THR A 513 16.48 -7.12 8.05
N CYS A 514 16.05 -6.97 9.29
CA CYS A 514 16.91 -6.59 10.42
C CYS A 514 16.61 -7.46 11.64
N PRO A 515 17.48 -7.46 12.65
CA PRO A 515 17.15 -8.03 13.95
C PRO A 515 15.91 -7.35 14.56
N PRO A 516 14.98 -8.09 15.20
CA PRO A 516 13.75 -7.53 15.77
C PRO A 516 14.02 -6.50 16.87
N GLU A 517 15.17 -6.57 17.55
CA GLU A 517 15.59 -5.64 18.59
C GLU A 517 15.71 -4.21 18.07
N LEU A 518 16.08 -4.02 16.79
CA LEU A 518 16.13 -2.69 16.17
C LEU A 518 14.71 -2.09 16.05
N MET A 519 13.69 -2.91 15.82
CA MET A 519 12.29 -2.44 15.77
C MET A 519 11.71 -2.24 17.18
N ALA A 520 12.20 -2.99 18.16
CA ALA A 520 11.82 -2.86 19.56
C ALA A 520 12.52 -1.68 20.26
N TRP A 521 13.64 -1.21 19.72
CA TRP A 521 14.43 -0.15 20.37
C TRP A 521 13.61 1.12 20.57
N ARG A 522 13.60 1.58 21.84
CA ARG A 522 12.93 2.80 22.26
C ARG A 522 13.96 3.93 22.42
N PRO A 523 13.89 4.99 21.62
CA PRO A 523 14.79 6.14 21.77
C PRO A 523 14.59 6.84 23.11
N PRO A 524 15.68 7.27 23.80
CA PRO A 524 15.57 8.09 25.01
C PRO A 524 14.78 9.39 24.80
N ALA A 525 14.82 9.92 23.61
CA ALA A 525 14.06 11.11 23.20
C ALA A 525 12.54 10.99 23.41
N VAL A 526 11.98 9.77 23.39
CA VAL A 526 10.53 9.54 23.57
C VAL A 526 10.04 10.02 24.93
N ASP A 527 10.81 9.75 25.99
CA ASP A 527 10.40 10.11 27.35
C ASP A 527 10.49 11.62 27.58
N ILE A 528 11.45 12.29 26.95
CA ILE A 528 11.61 13.74 27.00
C ILE A 528 10.54 14.44 26.14
N ALA A 529 10.21 13.85 24.98
CA ALA A 529 9.17 14.36 24.09
C ALA A 529 7.77 14.20 24.68
N ARG A 530 7.54 13.23 25.56
CA ARG A 530 6.26 13.07 26.25
C ARG A 530 6.01 14.26 27.17
N ALA A 531 4.97 15.02 26.90
CA ALA A 531 4.61 16.15 27.73
C ALA A 531 4.13 15.72 29.11
N PRO A 532 4.55 16.40 30.21
CA PRO A 532 4.15 16.03 31.58
C PRO A 532 2.65 16.15 31.83
N ASP A 533 1.96 17.12 31.27
CA ASP A 533 0.56 17.46 31.58
C ASP A 533 -0.44 16.99 30.50
N GLY A 534 -0.13 15.90 29.78
CA GLY A 534 -1.01 15.36 28.75
C GLY A 534 -1.10 16.23 27.48
N GLY A 535 -0.18 17.18 27.32
CA GLY A 535 -0.04 17.96 26.10
C GLY A 535 0.50 17.11 24.94
N ARG A 536 0.38 17.64 23.73
CA ARG A 536 0.82 16.97 22.50
C ARG A 536 2.27 17.26 22.15
N THR A 537 2.84 16.41 21.32
CA THR A 537 4.17 16.58 20.75
C THR A 537 4.04 16.90 19.26
N TYR A 538 4.73 17.93 18.82
CA TYR A 538 4.94 18.20 17.41
C TYR A 538 6.34 17.72 17.02
N ALA A 539 6.43 16.70 16.16
CA ALA A 539 7.68 16.23 15.60
C ALA A 539 7.80 16.71 14.14
N TYR A 540 8.95 17.26 13.82
CA TYR A 540 9.16 17.84 12.50
C TYR A 540 9.49 16.78 11.45
N ASP A 541 8.80 16.78 10.30
CA ASP A 541 9.06 15.90 9.16
C ASP A 541 9.91 16.60 8.10
N TYR A 542 11.08 16.07 7.81
CA TYR A 542 12.02 16.64 6.85
C TYR A 542 11.97 15.99 5.46
N TYR A 543 11.12 14.98 5.24
CA TYR A 543 10.91 14.41 3.91
C TYR A 543 10.06 15.30 3.00
N VAL A 544 9.25 16.18 3.59
CA VAL A 544 8.38 17.05 2.81
C VAL A 544 9.00 18.44 2.77
N ALA A 545 9.63 18.75 1.64
CA ALA A 545 10.11 20.11 1.36
C ALA A 545 8.93 21.08 1.26
N THR A 546 8.86 22.08 2.13
CA THR A 546 7.98 23.22 1.97
C THR A 546 8.58 24.20 0.96
N ARG A 547 7.82 24.54 -0.09
CA ARG A 547 8.24 25.58 -1.06
C ARG A 547 8.51 26.89 -0.30
N GLY A 548 9.71 27.41 -0.41
CA GLY A 548 10.13 28.69 0.16
C GLY A 548 11.22 28.61 1.25
N ARG A 549 11.36 27.50 1.97
CA ARG A 549 12.44 27.27 2.95
C ARG A 549 13.18 25.97 2.72
N ALA A 550 13.35 25.58 1.48
CA ALA A 550 14.03 24.36 1.05
C ALA A 550 15.45 24.20 1.62
N SER A 551 16.10 25.30 1.96
CA SER A 551 17.45 25.30 2.54
C SER A 551 17.51 24.71 3.97
N LEU A 552 16.39 24.70 4.71
CA LEU A 552 16.34 24.17 6.08
C LEU A 552 16.10 22.67 6.13
N SER A 553 15.51 22.08 5.08
CA SER A 553 15.08 20.68 5.09
C SER A 553 16.10 19.69 4.51
N HIS A 554 17.11 20.15 3.79
CA HIS A 554 17.97 19.27 2.98
C HIS A 554 19.06 18.54 3.75
N ALA A 555 19.47 19.03 4.91
CA ALA A 555 20.53 18.43 5.73
C ALA A 555 20.01 17.55 6.87
N ALA A 556 18.74 17.69 7.26
CA ALA A 556 18.25 17.13 8.52
C ALA A 556 18.24 15.61 8.59
N TYR A 557 17.90 14.89 7.53
CA TYR A 557 18.01 13.44 7.46
C TYR A 557 19.26 12.92 6.76
N ALA A 558 20.29 13.76 6.64
CA ALA A 558 21.59 13.34 6.13
C ALA A 558 22.36 12.61 7.23
N LEU A 559 22.67 11.34 7.04
CA LEU A 559 23.49 10.55 7.98
C LEU A 559 24.91 11.16 8.09
N ALA A 560 25.43 11.23 9.32
CA ALA A 560 26.78 11.73 9.56
C ALA A 560 27.83 10.81 8.92
N THR A 561 27.58 9.50 8.97
CA THR A 561 28.44 8.47 8.37
C THR A 561 27.55 7.48 7.62
N PRO A 562 27.87 7.11 6.37
CA PRO A 562 27.16 6.06 5.66
C PRO A 562 27.24 4.75 6.45
N PRO A 563 26.10 4.14 6.85
CA PRO A 563 26.12 2.92 7.65
C PRO A 563 26.50 1.72 6.78
N ALA A 564 27.25 0.80 7.36
CA ALA A 564 27.52 -0.49 6.72
C ALA A 564 26.25 -1.34 6.58
N ASP A 565 25.34 -1.26 7.56
CA ASP A 565 24.02 -1.90 7.53
C ASP A 565 22.93 -0.84 7.24
N PRO A 566 22.19 -0.95 6.13
CA PRO A 566 21.10 -0.03 5.81
C PRO A 566 19.99 0.08 6.86
N SER A 567 19.81 -0.93 7.73
CA SER A 567 18.80 -0.90 8.81
C SER A 567 19.12 0.17 9.88
N VAL A 568 20.35 0.63 9.96
CA VAL A 568 20.74 1.77 10.79
C VAL A 568 19.98 3.04 10.42
N GLY A 569 19.60 3.21 9.13
CA GLY A 569 18.75 4.32 8.68
C GLY A 569 17.37 4.32 9.36
N ALA A 570 16.76 3.15 9.57
CA ALA A 570 15.51 3.04 10.31
C ALA A 570 15.67 3.46 11.77
N VAL A 571 16.76 3.05 12.42
CA VAL A 571 17.09 3.45 13.79
C VAL A 571 17.32 4.96 13.87
N ALA A 572 17.99 5.55 12.87
CA ALA A 572 18.21 6.99 12.80
C ALA A 572 16.89 7.78 12.78
N LEU A 573 15.94 7.41 11.94
CA LEU A 573 14.63 8.07 11.86
C LEU A 573 13.81 7.90 13.15
N ARG A 574 13.89 6.72 13.79
CA ARG A 574 13.26 6.47 15.08
C ARG A 574 13.88 7.33 16.17
N GLY A 575 15.23 7.42 16.19
CA GLY A 575 15.99 8.26 17.13
C GLY A 575 15.69 9.75 16.97
N ALA A 576 15.40 10.19 15.75
CA ALA A 576 15.00 11.57 15.44
C ALA A 576 13.50 11.84 15.63
N LEU A 577 12.74 10.87 16.18
CA LEU A 577 11.29 10.97 16.41
C LEU A 577 10.51 11.34 15.15
N TYR A 578 10.75 10.62 14.03
CA TYR A 578 9.92 10.79 12.84
C TYR A 578 8.43 10.78 13.23
N PRO A 579 7.58 11.70 12.77
CA PRO A 579 6.28 12.01 13.36
C PRO A 579 5.40 10.79 13.69
N SER A 580 5.10 9.95 12.70
CA SER A 580 4.20 8.80 12.90
C SER A 580 4.76 7.73 13.85
N VAL A 581 6.08 7.71 14.09
CA VAL A 581 6.73 6.75 14.99
C VAL A 581 6.35 6.99 16.45
N LEU A 582 5.97 8.21 16.84
CA LEU A 582 5.52 8.55 18.19
C LEU A 582 4.32 7.69 18.65
N ALA A 583 3.42 7.34 17.75
CA ALA A 583 2.27 6.49 18.03
C ALA A 583 2.66 5.10 18.56
N GLN A 584 3.82 4.58 18.19
CA GLN A 584 4.35 3.31 18.70
C GLN A 584 4.49 3.31 20.21
N TRP A 585 4.82 4.44 20.80
CA TRP A 585 5.01 4.57 22.27
C TRP A 585 3.86 5.26 22.97
N GLY A 586 2.74 5.48 22.27
CA GLY A 586 1.56 6.14 22.84
C GLY A 586 1.81 7.60 23.20
N VAL A 587 2.67 8.28 22.44
CA VAL A 587 2.81 9.74 22.50
C VAL A 587 1.87 10.34 21.46
N GLU A 588 1.01 11.25 21.91
CA GLU A 588 0.04 11.90 21.02
C GLU A 588 0.72 13.00 20.22
N SER A 589 0.64 12.90 18.90
CA SER A 589 1.21 13.87 17.99
C SER A 589 0.21 14.94 17.57
N SER A 590 0.73 15.97 16.89
CA SER A 590 -0.01 17.11 16.38
C SER A 590 0.59 17.57 15.07
N TYR A 591 -0.21 18.22 14.20
CA TYR A 591 0.23 18.81 12.94
C TYR A 591 1.03 17.86 12.02
N ASP A 592 0.82 16.56 12.13
CA ASP A 592 1.43 15.58 11.23
C ASP A 592 1.01 15.88 9.78
N LEU A 593 1.89 15.58 8.84
CA LEU A 593 1.57 15.76 7.43
C LEU A 593 0.75 14.61 6.90
N ASP A 594 -0.25 14.93 6.09
CA ASP A 594 -1.11 13.95 5.42
C ASP A 594 -0.36 13.21 4.30
N GLN A 595 0.37 12.18 4.65
CA GLN A 595 1.13 11.35 3.69
C GLN A 595 0.20 10.50 2.81
N GLN A 596 -0.95 10.12 3.35
CA GLN A 596 -1.89 9.22 2.68
C GLN A 596 -2.95 9.95 1.85
N GLY A 597 -3.16 11.24 2.09
CA GLY A 597 -4.22 12.04 1.48
C GLY A 597 -5.59 11.71 2.05
N LEU A 598 -5.66 11.29 3.33
CA LEU A 598 -6.89 10.85 3.99
C LEU A 598 -7.30 11.75 5.17
N PHE A 599 -6.47 12.69 5.59
CA PHE A 599 -6.88 13.66 6.60
C PHE A 599 -8.00 14.57 6.08
N PRO A 600 -8.86 15.08 6.96
CA PRO A 600 -9.77 16.16 6.61
C PRO A 600 -9.01 17.32 5.94
N LYS A 601 -9.61 17.94 4.90
CA LYS A 601 -8.93 18.99 4.12
C LYS A 601 -8.42 20.12 5.00
N GLU A 602 -9.22 20.54 5.97
CA GLU A 602 -8.88 21.60 6.89
C GLU A 602 -7.68 21.24 7.77
N LEU A 603 -7.62 20.01 8.28
CA LEU A 603 -6.47 19.56 9.07
C LEU A 603 -5.19 19.52 8.20
N ALA A 604 -5.28 18.99 6.98
CA ALA A 604 -4.16 18.95 6.06
C ALA A 604 -3.64 20.35 5.68
N VAL A 605 -4.54 21.34 5.57
CA VAL A 605 -4.19 22.75 5.34
C VAL A 605 -3.54 23.36 6.59
N LEU A 606 -4.12 23.14 7.75
CA LEU A 606 -3.61 23.65 9.02
C LEU A 606 -2.20 23.11 9.34
N SER A 607 -1.99 21.79 9.15
CA SER A 607 -0.69 21.15 9.38
C SER A 607 0.40 21.69 8.44
N ARG A 608 0.05 21.99 7.19
CA ARG A 608 0.99 22.64 6.26
C ARG A 608 1.19 24.11 6.61
N GLY A 609 0.13 24.80 7.03
CA GLY A 609 0.13 26.21 7.42
C GLY A 609 1.11 26.46 8.56
N LEU A 610 1.16 25.60 9.58
CA LEU A 610 2.09 25.71 10.70
C LEU A 610 3.54 25.90 10.23
N ARG A 611 3.98 25.15 9.24
CA ARG A 611 5.34 25.20 8.68
C ARG A 611 5.60 26.47 7.86
N ILE A 612 4.57 26.99 7.22
CA ILE A 612 4.68 28.22 6.42
C ILE A 612 4.92 29.42 7.31
N VAL A 613 4.28 29.43 8.49
CA VAL A 613 4.36 30.55 9.45
C VAL A 613 5.47 30.37 10.51
N GLU A 614 6.32 29.37 10.35
CA GLU A 614 7.44 29.11 11.26
C GLU A 614 8.33 30.34 11.45
N GLY A 615 8.72 30.62 12.70
CA GLY A 615 9.49 31.82 13.06
C GLY A 615 8.69 33.12 13.07
N THR A 616 7.36 33.02 13.06
CA THR A 616 6.47 34.18 13.25
C THR A 616 5.65 34.02 14.54
N PRO A 617 5.07 35.09 15.11
CA PRO A 617 4.17 34.98 16.27
C PRO A 617 2.98 34.05 16.04
N VAL A 618 2.55 33.88 14.79
CA VAL A 618 1.47 32.95 14.43
C VAL A 618 1.89 31.51 14.66
N HIS A 619 3.15 31.14 14.46
CA HIS A 619 3.66 29.81 14.74
C HIS A 619 3.45 29.42 16.18
N LEU A 620 3.92 30.23 17.12
CA LEU A 620 3.73 30.00 18.56
C LEU A 620 2.25 29.90 18.92
N LYS A 621 1.41 30.82 18.38
CA LYS A 621 -0.05 30.79 18.61
C LYS A 621 -0.69 29.49 18.16
N LEU A 622 -0.34 28.97 16.97
CA LEU A 622 -0.87 27.69 16.47
C LEU A 622 -0.38 26.51 17.31
N LEU A 623 0.88 26.49 17.75
CA LEU A 623 1.37 25.47 18.67
C LEU A 623 0.58 25.47 19.97
N ARG A 624 0.36 26.63 20.58
CA ARG A 624 -0.45 26.78 21.80
C ARG A 624 -1.88 26.31 21.59
N MET A 625 -2.54 26.74 20.50
CA MET A 625 -3.91 26.33 20.12
C MET A 625 -4.03 24.79 19.98
N GLY A 626 -3.03 24.14 19.43
CA GLY A 626 -2.98 22.68 19.27
C GLY A 626 -2.64 21.91 20.55
N ALA A 627 -2.59 22.58 21.73
CA ALA A 627 -2.14 21.97 22.97
C ALA A 627 -0.74 21.33 22.88
N VAL A 628 0.12 21.89 22.04
CA VAL A 628 1.48 21.38 21.84
C VAL A 628 2.34 21.82 23.01
N ALA A 629 2.84 20.89 23.78
CA ALA A 629 3.73 21.16 24.91
C ALA A 629 5.20 20.89 24.58
N ARG A 630 5.46 20.05 23.56
CA ARG A 630 6.82 19.71 23.11
C ARG A 630 6.95 19.82 21.60
N VAL A 631 8.06 20.37 21.14
CA VAL A 631 8.47 20.37 19.72
C VAL A 631 9.78 19.61 19.59
N ALA A 632 9.83 18.62 18.69
CA ALA A 632 11.03 17.85 18.38
C ALA A 632 11.52 18.19 16.97
N ALA A 633 12.70 18.77 16.85
CA ALA A 633 13.27 19.21 15.57
C ALA A 633 14.80 19.09 15.56
N MET A 634 15.39 19.02 14.36
CA MET A 634 16.85 18.98 14.19
C MET A 634 17.43 20.35 13.81
N HIS A 635 16.61 21.33 13.46
CA HIS A 635 17.00 22.71 13.19
C HIS A 635 16.63 23.63 14.36
N THR A 636 17.16 24.84 14.36
CA THR A 636 16.94 25.86 15.40
C THR A 636 16.19 27.08 14.88
N ALA A 637 16.34 27.38 13.59
CA ALA A 637 15.75 28.57 13.00
C ALA A 637 14.21 28.57 13.13
N GLY A 638 13.64 29.66 13.61
CA GLY A 638 12.19 29.79 13.77
C GLY A 638 11.64 29.27 15.10
N PHE A 639 12.51 28.89 16.04
CA PHE A 639 12.13 28.38 17.39
C PHE A 639 12.65 29.31 18.51
N ASP A 640 12.96 30.55 18.20
CA ASP A 640 13.50 31.52 19.17
C ASP A 640 12.54 31.79 20.35
N ASP A 641 11.24 31.66 20.12
CA ASP A 641 10.18 31.80 21.14
C ASP A 641 9.96 30.51 21.98
N LEU A 642 10.67 29.42 21.70
CA LEU A 642 10.54 28.14 22.39
C LEU A 642 11.66 27.93 23.37
N ALA A 643 11.37 27.37 24.54
CA ALA A 643 12.38 27.10 25.55
C ALA A 643 13.10 25.76 25.26
N PRO A 644 14.45 25.72 25.14
CA PRO A 644 15.18 24.48 24.94
C PRO A 644 15.06 23.57 26.15
N VAL A 645 14.74 22.29 25.95
CA VAL A 645 14.60 21.25 27.00
C VAL A 645 15.79 20.30 26.96
N ALA A 646 16.12 19.78 25.76
CA ALA A 646 17.20 18.81 25.57
C ALA A 646 17.78 18.89 24.17
N THR A 647 19.06 18.55 24.06
CA THR A 647 19.73 18.28 22.78
C THR A 647 20.36 16.90 22.87
N LEU A 648 19.95 16.02 21.92
CA LEU A 648 20.32 14.61 21.90
C LEU A 648 21.11 14.30 20.63
N PRO A 649 22.22 13.58 20.72
CA PRO A 649 22.93 13.14 19.52
C PRO A 649 22.06 12.20 18.69
N THR A 650 22.16 12.30 17.38
CA THR A 650 21.50 11.43 16.41
C THR A 650 22.55 10.78 15.50
N LEU A 651 22.13 9.84 14.66
CA LEU A 651 22.98 9.31 13.59
C LEU A 651 23.01 10.25 12.35
N PHE A 652 22.21 11.32 12.40
CA PHE A 652 22.24 12.39 11.41
C PHE A 652 23.32 13.43 11.71
N GLN A 653 23.61 14.28 10.75
CA GLN A 653 24.58 15.39 10.92
C GLN A 653 24.11 16.37 11.99
N GLU A 654 22.80 16.56 12.11
CA GLU A 654 22.20 17.44 13.11
C GLU A 654 21.68 16.67 14.33
N PRO A 655 21.87 17.18 15.55
CA PRO A 655 21.29 16.60 16.75
C PRO A 655 19.77 16.85 16.80
N LEU A 656 19.04 15.97 17.49
CA LEU A 656 17.65 16.20 17.83
C LEU A 656 17.55 17.18 19.01
N ARG A 657 16.77 18.23 18.82
CA ARG A 657 16.47 19.22 19.86
C ARG A 657 15.02 19.10 20.27
N ILE A 658 14.76 19.13 21.56
CA ILE A 658 13.42 19.14 22.12
C ILE A 658 13.21 20.48 22.81
N TYR A 659 12.12 21.14 22.45
CA TYR A 659 11.73 22.44 22.98
C TYR A 659 10.43 22.31 23.76
N ALA A 660 10.26 23.17 24.76
CA ALA A 660 8.96 23.39 25.43
C ALA A 660 8.26 24.59 24.79
N VAL A 661 6.98 24.44 24.54
CA VAL A 661 6.11 25.52 24.12
C VAL A 661 5.65 26.26 25.39
N PRO A 662 5.85 27.60 25.49
CA PRO A 662 5.39 28.34 26.65
C PRO A 662 3.87 28.45 26.67
N ASP A 663 3.26 28.27 27.84
CA ASP A 663 1.82 28.40 28.10
C ASP A 663 0.90 27.75 27.05
N PRO A 664 1.04 26.43 26.79
CA PRO A 664 0.17 25.77 25.84
C PRO A 664 -1.28 25.82 26.34
N VAL A 665 -2.22 26.07 25.43
CA VAL A 665 -3.65 25.98 25.78
C VAL A 665 -3.97 24.54 26.17
N PRO A 666 -4.70 24.31 27.28
CA PRO A 666 -5.05 22.93 27.66
C PRO A 666 -5.82 22.21 26.53
N ARG A 667 -5.62 20.90 26.41
CA ARG A 667 -6.29 20.09 25.39
C ARG A 667 -7.80 20.26 25.36
N VAL A 668 -8.40 20.41 26.55
CA VAL A 668 -9.82 20.74 26.73
C VAL A 668 -9.87 21.99 27.58
N HIS A 669 -10.52 23.02 27.08
CA HIS A 669 -10.62 24.30 27.77
C HIS A 669 -11.94 25.00 27.44
N VAL A 670 -12.32 25.97 28.24
CA VAL A 670 -13.52 26.76 28.07
C VAL A 670 -13.19 28.17 27.60
N VAL A 671 -13.96 28.69 26.65
CA VAL A 671 -13.83 30.05 26.13
C VAL A 671 -15.18 30.75 26.04
N GLY A 672 -15.20 32.06 26.22
CA GLY A 672 -16.41 32.90 26.07
C GLY A 672 -16.46 33.72 24.80
N GLY A 673 -15.28 34.04 24.21
CA GLY A 673 -15.21 34.76 22.96
C GLY A 673 -15.49 33.86 21.74
N VAL A 674 -16.18 34.41 20.73
CA VAL A 674 -16.47 33.74 19.46
C VAL A 674 -16.11 34.65 18.30
N VAL A 675 -15.30 34.15 17.39
CA VAL A 675 -15.04 34.76 16.09
C VAL A 675 -15.76 33.93 15.02
N VAL A 676 -16.66 34.51 14.27
CA VAL A 676 -17.41 33.81 13.23
C VAL A 676 -16.70 33.95 11.90
N ALA A 677 -16.14 32.83 11.39
CA ALA A 677 -15.48 32.83 10.08
C ALA A 677 -15.40 31.39 9.51
N GLU A 678 -15.39 31.25 8.19
CA GLU A 678 -15.29 29.99 7.47
C GLU A 678 -14.30 30.06 6.30
N GLY A 679 -13.77 28.94 5.86
CA GLY A 679 -12.88 28.83 4.70
C GLY A 679 -11.64 29.71 4.81
N ASP A 680 -11.34 30.52 3.81
CA ASP A 680 -10.15 31.38 3.78
C ASP A 680 -10.22 32.49 4.83
N ALA A 681 -11.43 32.98 5.15
CA ALA A 681 -11.63 33.95 6.22
C ALA A 681 -11.27 33.39 7.61
N ALA A 682 -11.52 32.11 7.82
CA ALA A 682 -11.12 31.45 9.04
C ALA A 682 -9.59 31.32 9.15
N LEU A 683 -8.91 31.01 8.06
CA LEU A 683 -7.44 30.99 8.03
C LEU A 683 -6.84 32.37 8.29
N ALA A 684 -7.44 33.42 7.72
CA ALA A 684 -7.04 34.82 7.97
C ALA A 684 -7.24 35.19 9.44
N ALA A 685 -8.38 34.83 10.05
CA ALA A 685 -8.65 35.07 11.46
C ALA A 685 -7.65 34.34 12.39
N LEU A 686 -7.24 33.11 12.06
CA LEU A 686 -6.19 32.41 12.81
C LEU A 686 -4.84 33.13 12.75
N GLN A 687 -4.56 33.85 11.67
CA GLN A 687 -3.31 34.62 11.51
C GLN A 687 -3.40 36.00 12.17
N ASP A 688 -4.59 36.53 12.45
CA ASP A 688 -4.78 37.84 13.06
C ASP A 688 -4.18 37.87 14.47
N ALA A 689 -3.39 38.92 14.75
CA ALA A 689 -2.74 39.08 16.04
C ALA A 689 -3.73 39.25 17.23
N SER A 690 -4.92 39.71 16.99
CA SER A 690 -5.95 39.90 18.01
C SER A 690 -6.65 38.60 18.42
N PHE A 691 -6.58 37.55 17.62
CA PHE A 691 -7.16 36.26 17.95
C PHE A 691 -6.29 35.53 18.98
N ASP A 692 -6.85 35.32 20.16
CA ASP A 692 -6.24 34.52 21.25
C ASP A 692 -7.04 33.23 21.46
N PRO A 693 -6.50 32.04 21.13
CA PRO A 693 -7.20 30.76 21.29
C PRO A 693 -7.47 30.36 22.74
N ALA A 694 -6.82 31.00 23.74
CA ALA A 694 -7.13 30.80 25.13
C ALA A 694 -8.40 31.55 25.59
N ARG A 695 -8.87 32.53 24.81
CA ARG A 695 -10.02 33.40 25.19
C ARG A 695 -11.18 33.31 24.22
N ALA A 696 -10.93 32.94 22.98
CA ALA A 696 -11.93 32.92 21.93
C ALA A 696 -11.77 31.68 21.07
N VAL A 697 -12.86 31.21 20.49
CA VAL A 697 -12.94 30.12 19.53
C VAL A 697 -13.44 30.64 18.20
N LEU A 698 -12.85 30.14 17.14
CA LEU A 698 -13.28 30.41 15.77
C LEU A 698 -14.32 29.38 15.34
N LEU A 699 -15.53 29.84 15.00
CA LEU A 699 -16.67 29.00 14.67
C LEU A 699 -17.31 29.37 13.32
N PRO A 700 -17.97 28.43 12.65
CA PRO A 700 -18.74 28.72 11.44
C PRO A 700 -20.00 29.54 11.73
N ALA A 701 -20.62 30.07 10.68
CA ALA A 701 -21.86 30.82 10.78
C ALA A 701 -22.98 30.05 11.48
N GLY A 702 -23.79 30.76 12.27
CA GLY A 702 -24.89 30.19 13.05
C GLY A 702 -24.49 29.68 14.44
N ALA A 703 -23.26 29.86 14.88
CA ALA A 703 -22.86 29.70 16.28
C ALA A 703 -23.37 30.86 17.12
N ALA A 704 -23.77 30.60 18.36
CA ALA A 704 -24.19 31.66 19.29
C ALA A 704 -22.98 32.52 19.66
N VAL A 705 -23.11 33.83 19.52
CA VAL A 705 -22.10 34.79 19.94
C VAL A 705 -22.42 35.23 21.36
N ALA A 706 -21.66 34.72 22.32
CA ALA A 706 -21.76 35.20 23.67
C ALA A 706 -21.10 36.60 23.80
N THR A 707 -21.79 37.53 24.42
CA THR A 707 -21.25 38.84 24.75
C THR A 707 -20.54 38.80 26.09
N PRO A 708 -19.52 39.52 26.36
CA PRO A 708 -18.12 39.38 26.15
C PRO A 708 -17.28 38.86 27.32
N PRO A 709 -16.03 38.88 27.20
CA PRO A 709 -15.09 37.83 27.47
C PRO A 709 -14.49 37.95 28.87
N ARG A 710 -15.05 37.32 29.82
CA ARG A 710 -14.29 36.85 31.00
C ARG A 710 -14.13 35.34 30.83
N ALA A 711 -13.05 34.77 31.38
CA ALA A 711 -12.90 33.31 31.38
C ALA A 711 -14.21 32.72 31.86
N PRO A 712 -14.97 31.94 31.03
CA PRO A 712 -16.36 31.61 31.35
C PRO A 712 -16.48 30.49 32.39
N GLY A 713 -15.42 30.19 33.11
CA GLY A 713 -15.41 29.12 34.12
C GLY A 713 -14.17 28.22 33.96
N ARG A 714 -14.27 27.00 34.42
CA ARG A 714 -13.21 25.96 34.40
C ARG A 714 -13.76 24.62 33.94
N CYS A 715 -12.86 23.74 33.42
CA CYS A 715 -13.25 22.37 33.11
C CYS A 715 -12.17 21.37 33.52
N GLN A 716 -12.58 20.13 33.72
CA GLN A 716 -11.70 19.04 34.08
C GLN A 716 -12.10 17.78 33.34
N ILE A 717 -11.11 17.08 32.75
CA ILE A 717 -11.32 15.77 32.13
C ILE A 717 -11.49 14.75 33.26
N VAL A 718 -12.68 14.15 33.37
CA VAL A 718 -13.02 13.11 34.35
C VAL A 718 -12.61 11.73 33.83
N SER A 719 -12.81 11.49 32.54
CA SER A 719 -12.46 10.23 31.90
C SER A 719 -12.03 10.47 30.45
N TRP A 720 -10.93 9.83 30.07
CA TRP A 720 -10.42 9.88 28.74
C TRP A 720 -10.17 8.46 28.20
N LYS A 721 -10.80 8.13 27.09
CA LYS A 721 -10.55 6.94 26.28
C LYS A 721 -10.47 7.35 24.82
N PRO A 722 -9.79 6.58 23.96
CA PRO A 722 -9.69 6.88 22.54
C PRO A 722 -11.02 7.23 21.86
N ASP A 723 -12.08 6.54 22.17
CA ASP A 723 -13.41 6.71 21.55
C ASP A 723 -14.45 7.41 22.47
N ARG A 724 -14.04 7.90 23.67
CA ARG A 724 -14.95 8.54 24.64
C ARG A 724 -14.21 9.50 25.56
N ILE A 725 -14.68 10.74 25.64
CA ILE A 725 -14.17 11.77 26.56
C ILE A 725 -15.34 12.26 27.43
N VAL A 726 -15.11 12.33 28.73
CA VAL A 726 -16.06 12.91 29.69
C VAL A 726 -15.39 14.07 30.40
N VAL A 727 -16.02 15.23 30.38
CA VAL A 727 -15.54 16.50 30.94
C VAL A 727 -16.59 17.07 31.89
N GLU A 728 -16.19 17.44 33.09
CA GLU A 728 -16.97 18.31 33.95
C GLU A 728 -16.61 19.76 33.65
N ALA A 729 -17.61 20.58 33.35
CA ALA A 729 -17.48 22.01 33.10
C ALA A 729 -18.26 22.79 34.15
N ASP A 730 -17.61 23.77 34.80
CA ASP A 730 -18.21 24.69 35.76
C ASP A 730 -18.17 26.08 35.14
N MET A 731 -19.30 26.52 34.58
CA MET A 731 -19.39 27.67 33.69
C MET A 731 -19.99 28.86 34.42
N ASP A 732 -19.26 29.96 34.52
CA ASP A 732 -19.76 31.22 35.10
C ASP A 732 -20.79 31.91 34.16
N SER A 733 -20.67 31.71 32.88
CA SER A 733 -21.56 32.23 31.82
C SER A 733 -21.64 31.23 30.66
N PRO A 734 -22.62 31.28 29.75
CA PRO A 734 -22.64 30.47 28.56
C PRO A 734 -21.38 30.68 27.74
N GLY A 735 -20.82 29.58 27.22
CA GLY A 735 -19.61 29.63 26.43
C GLY A 735 -19.39 28.31 25.66
N TYR A 736 -18.16 28.09 25.22
CA TYR A 736 -17.80 26.92 24.47
C TYR A 736 -16.72 26.10 25.17
N LEU A 737 -16.92 24.79 25.21
CA LEU A 737 -15.89 23.82 25.55
C LEU A 737 -15.20 23.39 24.27
N VAL A 738 -13.92 23.72 24.14
CA VAL A 738 -13.07 23.45 22.97
C VAL A 738 -12.21 22.21 23.25
N PHE A 739 -12.14 21.32 22.28
CA PHE A 739 -11.25 20.16 22.28
C PHE A 739 -10.18 20.35 21.20
N ALA A 740 -8.92 20.35 21.57
CA ALA A 740 -7.81 20.34 20.63
C ALA A 740 -7.64 18.96 19.97
N ASP A 741 -8.73 18.42 19.44
CA ASP A 741 -8.82 17.17 18.69
C ASP A 741 -9.47 17.40 17.34
N THR A 742 -9.11 16.62 16.33
CA THR A 742 -9.66 16.71 14.96
C THR A 742 -11.19 16.64 14.96
N TYR A 743 -11.81 17.55 14.22
CA TYR A 743 -13.25 17.48 13.95
C TYR A 743 -13.55 16.32 13.00
N ASP A 744 -14.43 15.43 13.43
CA ASP A 744 -15.06 14.42 12.57
C ASP A 744 -16.55 14.30 12.93
N PRO A 745 -17.48 14.26 11.97
CA PRO A 745 -18.93 14.16 12.22
C PRO A 745 -19.34 12.84 12.88
N GLY A 746 -18.42 11.89 13.04
CA GLY A 746 -18.63 10.67 13.84
C GLY A 746 -18.61 10.90 15.33
N TRP A 747 -18.09 12.01 15.82
CA TRP A 747 -18.18 12.41 17.19
C TRP A 747 -19.59 12.90 17.55
N ARG A 748 -20.16 12.37 18.62
CA ARG A 748 -21.48 12.75 19.14
C ARG A 748 -21.30 13.24 20.56
N THR A 749 -21.77 14.47 20.82
CA THR A 749 -21.62 15.11 22.12
C THR A 749 -22.96 15.27 22.80
N ARG A 750 -22.96 15.12 24.14
CA ARG A 750 -24.09 15.32 25.01
C ARG A 750 -23.69 16.25 26.16
N VAL A 751 -24.56 17.14 26.53
CA VAL A 751 -24.42 17.96 27.71
C VAL A 751 -25.54 17.51 28.66
N ASP A 752 -25.20 17.03 29.85
CA ASP A 752 -26.13 16.45 30.83
C ASP A 752 -27.06 15.37 30.24
N GLY A 753 -26.48 14.51 29.40
CA GLY A 753 -27.20 13.43 28.71
C GLY A 753 -28.04 13.88 27.51
N ARG A 754 -28.23 15.18 27.26
CA ARG A 754 -28.99 15.70 26.11
C ARG A 754 -28.06 15.91 24.90
N PRO A 755 -28.47 15.51 23.69
CA PRO A 755 -27.68 15.76 22.48
C PRO A 755 -27.35 17.24 22.31
N ALA A 756 -26.09 17.56 22.10
CA ALA A 756 -25.60 18.90 21.81
C ALA A 756 -24.90 18.93 20.45
N ARG A 757 -25.00 20.06 19.76
CA ARG A 757 -24.36 20.25 18.47
C ARG A 757 -22.85 20.35 18.65
N LEU A 758 -22.11 19.52 17.90
CA LEU A 758 -20.66 19.63 17.80
C LEU A 758 -20.31 20.55 16.63
N TRP A 759 -19.52 21.57 16.91
CA TRP A 759 -19.06 22.54 15.94
C TRP A 759 -17.65 22.20 15.46
N ARG A 760 -17.36 22.49 14.19
CA ARG A 760 -15.98 22.58 13.74
C ARG A 760 -15.43 23.90 14.28
N ALA A 761 -14.38 23.82 15.07
CA ALA A 761 -13.78 24.95 15.75
C ALA A 761 -12.34 25.16 15.27
N ASP A 762 -11.84 26.38 15.36
CA ASP A 762 -10.45 26.72 15.10
C ASP A 762 -9.94 26.11 13.80
N PHE A 763 -10.81 26.17 12.77
CA PHE A 763 -10.61 25.63 11.42
C PHE A 763 -10.68 24.10 11.30
N ALA A 764 -10.02 23.33 12.18
CA ALA A 764 -9.93 21.87 12.07
C ALA A 764 -10.26 21.11 13.36
N LEU A 765 -10.41 21.83 14.46
CA LEU A 765 -10.68 21.27 15.80
C LEU A 765 -12.20 21.20 16.07
N ARG A 766 -12.61 20.93 17.31
CA ARG A 766 -14.02 20.78 17.64
C ARG A 766 -14.41 21.51 18.92
N ALA A 767 -15.65 22.00 18.99
CA ALA A 767 -16.22 22.65 20.18
C ALA A 767 -17.69 22.31 20.37
N VAL A 768 -18.16 22.46 21.59
CA VAL A 768 -19.57 22.33 21.97
C VAL A 768 -19.98 23.50 22.84
N GLU A 769 -21.19 24.00 22.63
CA GLU A 769 -21.78 25.04 23.46
C GLU A 769 -22.19 24.46 24.83
N VAL A 770 -21.85 25.16 25.91
CA VAL A 770 -22.18 24.79 27.29
C VAL A 770 -22.85 25.97 27.99
N PRO A 771 -24.03 25.77 28.60
CA PRO A 771 -24.72 26.81 29.37
C PRO A 771 -23.94 27.23 30.62
N ALA A 772 -24.45 28.25 31.34
CA ALA A 772 -23.95 28.59 32.68
C ALA A 772 -24.34 27.53 33.71
N GLY A 773 -23.45 27.24 34.66
CA GLY A 773 -23.63 26.23 35.71
C GLY A 773 -22.67 25.04 35.59
N ARG A 774 -22.93 24.02 36.41
CA ARG A 774 -22.16 22.78 36.37
C ARG A 774 -22.79 21.78 35.42
N HIS A 775 -21.99 21.31 34.46
CA HIS A 775 -22.42 20.43 33.39
C HIS A 775 -21.44 19.26 33.19
N VAL A 776 -21.98 18.12 32.80
CA VAL A 776 -21.21 16.96 32.33
C VAL A 776 -21.30 16.88 30.82
N VAL A 777 -20.16 17.04 30.16
CA VAL A 777 -20.05 16.94 28.71
C VAL A 777 -19.46 15.60 28.34
N GLU A 778 -20.23 14.78 27.65
CA GLU A 778 -19.78 13.48 27.15
C GLU A 778 -19.68 13.51 25.61
N SER A 779 -18.51 13.21 25.08
CA SER A 779 -18.27 13.08 23.65
C SER A 779 -17.84 11.65 23.31
N THR A 780 -18.56 10.98 22.39
CA THR A 780 -18.31 9.60 21.98
C THR A 780 -18.17 9.50 20.46
N TYR A 781 -17.23 8.69 19.98
CA TYR A 781 -17.03 8.46 18.54
C TYR A 781 -17.87 7.28 18.05
N ARG A 782 -18.92 7.57 17.29
CA ARG A 782 -19.90 6.60 16.75
C ARG A 782 -20.36 7.02 15.36
N PRO A 783 -19.51 6.86 14.31
CA PRO A 783 -19.86 7.31 12.97
C PRO A 783 -20.98 6.47 12.35
N LEU A 784 -21.98 7.14 11.77
CA LEU A 784 -23.13 6.50 11.11
C LEU A 784 -22.68 5.59 9.97
N SER A 785 -21.63 5.97 9.25
CA SER A 785 -21.08 5.19 8.14
C SER A 785 -20.63 3.78 8.56
N VAL A 786 -20.08 3.64 9.78
CA VAL A 786 -19.71 2.33 10.34
C VAL A 786 -20.96 1.50 10.63
N GLY A 787 -21.97 2.09 11.27
CA GLY A 787 -23.24 1.40 11.56
C GLY A 787 -23.93 0.92 10.29
N LEU A 788 -24.02 1.79 9.26
CA LEU A 788 -24.59 1.45 7.97
C LEU A 788 -23.78 0.35 7.28
N GLY A 789 -22.46 0.46 7.26
CA GLY A 789 -21.57 -0.53 6.66
C GLY A 789 -21.75 -1.91 7.30
N LEU A 790 -21.79 -1.97 8.64
CA LEU A 790 -22.02 -3.22 9.39
C LEU A 790 -23.39 -3.83 9.06
N ALA A 791 -24.45 -3.02 9.00
CA ALA A 791 -25.79 -3.49 8.65
C ALA A 791 -25.84 -4.09 7.23
N VAL A 792 -25.26 -3.41 6.24
CA VAL A 792 -25.19 -3.91 4.86
C VAL A 792 -24.36 -5.19 4.78
N SER A 793 -23.23 -5.27 5.48
CA SER A 793 -22.40 -6.48 5.50
C SER A 793 -23.15 -7.65 6.16
N ALA A 794 -23.86 -7.42 7.26
CA ALA A 794 -24.64 -8.46 7.94
C ALA A 794 -25.79 -8.99 7.04
N VAL A 795 -26.56 -8.10 6.42
CA VAL A 795 -27.63 -8.49 5.47
C VAL A 795 -27.05 -9.31 4.30
N SER A 796 -25.92 -8.86 3.73
CA SER A 796 -25.26 -9.57 2.63
C SER A 796 -24.75 -10.95 3.05
N ALA A 797 -24.23 -11.08 4.26
CA ALA A 797 -23.80 -12.36 4.82
C ALA A 797 -24.99 -13.32 5.03
N ILE A 798 -26.11 -12.83 5.57
CA ILE A 798 -27.34 -13.62 5.74
C ILE A 798 -27.88 -14.09 4.39
N LEU A 799 -27.98 -13.20 3.40
CA LEU A 799 -28.43 -13.56 2.06
C LEU A 799 -27.51 -14.57 1.39
N GLY A 800 -26.18 -14.40 1.54
CA GLY A 800 -25.18 -15.34 1.04
C GLY A 800 -25.31 -16.72 1.69
N ALA A 801 -25.45 -16.77 3.01
CA ALA A 801 -25.66 -18.01 3.75
C ALA A 801 -27.00 -18.70 3.38
N ALA A 802 -28.08 -17.95 3.25
CA ALA A 802 -29.38 -18.47 2.80
C ALA A 802 -29.30 -19.06 1.38
N ALA A 803 -28.58 -18.41 0.47
CA ALA A 803 -28.37 -18.91 -0.89
C ALA A 803 -27.50 -20.18 -0.92
N TRP A 804 -26.55 -20.31 0.03
CA TRP A 804 -25.76 -21.51 0.21
C TRP A 804 -26.61 -22.68 0.70
N LEU A 805 -27.44 -22.47 1.74
CA LEU A 805 -28.26 -23.50 2.40
C LEU A 805 -29.40 -24.01 1.50
N ARG A 806 -30.07 -23.14 0.73
CA ARG A 806 -31.20 -23.52 -0.13
C ARG A 806 -30.87 -24.48 -1.27
N ARG A 807 -29.60 -24.77 -1.55
CA ARG A 807 -29.13 -25.66 -2.64
C ARG A 807 -28.30 -26.84 -2.16
N GLY A 808 -28.37 -27.13 -0.87
CA GLY A 808 -27.90 -28.39 -0.29
C GLY A 808 -28.91 -29.52 -0.31
N VAL A 809 -30.09 -29.29 -0.92
CA VAL A 809 -31.13 -30.32 -1.18
C VAL A 809 -31.18 -30.62 -2.68
#